data_a3b8cd981c5b6a3208571319b99d08d4
#
_entry.id   a3b8cd981c5b6a3208571319b99d08d4
#
_cell.length_a   1.000
_cell.length_b   1.000
_cell.length_c   1.000
_cell.angle_alpha   90.00
_cell.angle_beta   90.00
_cell.angle_gamma   90.00
#
_symmetry.space_group_name_H-M   'P 1'
#
loop_
_entity.id
_entity.type
_entity.pdbx_description
1 polymer ?
#
loop_
_entity_poly.entity_id
_entity_poly.type
_entity_poly.pdbx_seq_one_letter_code
_entity_poly.pdbx_strand_id
1 'polypeptide(L)'
;ELQFIGALLYNKLFWILFGVITLIYGYKKFNFNIVKETKSKRKQVQKLVAKSAHVNSDIEIPKAKKQYGLQYKWTQLKEFSWFYFISICKQPSFWGIVICGMIIIIVNSVNLGTVYGVDSYPTTYFIVEELQETSYFFFIIILVFYSGELVWKERGAKLNLIYDATAMSSFVRLAGKFIGLNLIYVVLIVALISSGIVFQTISGYYNYEFQVYFNGFFLEILPVLSIFTCLAFFIQSLVNNKFVGIILVIVFSIVNVAIAVLGFDHDLHFFGGSSLGAYSDMNGYGHFLQPYLIIKLYWFLFGILLLIIGSLISVRGNETNLIKRIKIAKYKFSKPLLKFTDIILFTFIIIGGFIFYNTNILNEYWSNSEATEFRVAYEKELKQFEYITQPKIVDVNLQLELYPSKRDYKVEGYYMLKNTSIENIKAIHIQKLLEENVTIDSISFEGGFTRNNQYKKFDYSIFNLKNALQPCDSVKMYFKQSFTTKGFEQGNSNSNIVYNGTFFNNEQFPTLGYNKKYELQDEDERREHNLSKRSRKANIDDPKELVNARSGGDSDGIHFEMIIGTSKDQTALVPGDLLRKWTDNNRNYFHYKTTTPIINFYAIVSADYEIKKDKWMTNNKGITEPVDLEIYYQKGHKYNIDRMMRSMKASLDYYSNNFSRYQYQQLRIMEFPRYATFAQSFPGTIPFSESIGFVLDIDDEKDVDMAFYVTAHEVAHQWFAMQVEA
;
A
#
# COMPACT_ATOMS: atom_id res chain seq x y z
N GLU A 1 -22.06 -24.37 7.16
CA GLU A 1 -22.84 -24.37 5.89
C GLU A 1 -24.04 -23.46 6.04
N LEU A 2 -24.19 -22.47 5.16
CA LEU A 2 -25.35 -21.58 5.12
C LEU A 2 -26.56 -22.39 4.62
N GLN A 3 -27.52 -22.61 5.47
CA GLN A 3 -28.78 -23.29 5.08
C GLN A 3 -29.60 -22.38 4.17
N PHE A 4 -29.99 -22.89 2.98
CA PHE A 4 -30.83 -22.19 2.01
C PHE A 4 -32.30 -22.20 2.45
N ILE A 5 -32.62 -21.49 3.54
CA ILE A 5 -34.03 -21.37 4.09
C ILE A 5 -34.36 -19.89 4.34
N GLY A 6 -35.64 -19.60 4.42
CA GLY A 6 -36.13 -18.24 4.75
C GLY A 6 -35.77 -17.16 3.72
N ALA A 7 -35.37 -16.00 4.19
CA ALA A 7 -35.09 -14.82 3.36
C ALA A 7 -34.00 -15.05 2.28
N LEU A 8 -33.00 -15.89 2.58
CA LEU A 8 -31.92 -16.21 1.62
C LEU A 8 -32.49 -17.01 0.43
N LEU A 9 -33.38 -17.98 0.68
CA LEU A 9 -34.02 -18.76 -0.37
C LEU A 9 -34.94 -17.86 -1.24
N TYR A 10 -35.74 -17.00 -0.61
CA TYR A 10 -36.60 -16.06 -1.34
C TYR A 10 -35.82 -15.08 -2.21
N ASN A 11 -34.70 -14.55 -1.72
CA ASN A 11 -33.81 -13.70 -2.50
C ASN A 11 -33.24 -14.44 -3.73
N LYS A 12 -32.76 -15.66 -3.56
CA LYS A 12 -32.23 -16.46 -4.68
C LYS A 12 -33.31 -16.78 -5.71
N LEU A 13 -34.51 -17.19 -5.26
CA LEU A 13 -35.65 -17.47 -6.15
C LEU A 13 -36.12 -16.20 -6.90
N PHE A 14 -36.14 -15.05 -6.25
CA PHE A 14 -36.45 -13.78 -6.89
C PHE A 14 -35.48 -13.47 -8.04
N TRP A 15 -34.16 -13.59 -7.82
CA TRP A 15 -33.21 -13.32 -8.87
C TRP A 15 -33.25 -14.34 -10.02
N ILE A 16 -33.49 -15.62 -9.73
CA ILE A 16 -33.71 -16.64 -10.76
C ILE A 16 -34.96 -16.31 -11.60
N LEU A 17 -36.05 -15.97 -10.95
CA LEU A 17 -37.32 -15.60 -11.62
C LEU A 17 -37.11 -14.35 -12.49
N PHE A 18 -36.44 -13.31 -11.96
CA PHE A 18 -36.10 -12.10 -12.69
C PHE A 18 -35.24 -12.40 -13.91
N GLY A 19 -34.24 -13.25 -13.77
CA GLY A 19 -33.40 -13.72 -14.88
C GLY A 19 -34.18 -14.44 -15.97
N VAL A 20 -35.09 -15.36 -15.59
CA VAL A 20 -35.97 -16.09 -16.52
C VAL A 20 -36.90 -15.14 -17.25
N ILE A 21 -37.53 -14.20 -16.54
CA ILE A 21 -38.42 -13.18 -17.15
C ILE A 21 -37.66 -12.34 -18.16
N THR A 22 -36.46 -11.87 -17.80
CA THR A 22 -35.59 -11.08 -18.68
C THR A 22 -35.20 -11.87 -19.93
N LEU A 23 -34.87 -13.14 -19.77
CA LEU A 23 -34.52 -14.04 -20.86
C LEU A 23 -35.69 -14.26 -21.81
N ILE A 24 -36.92 -14.53 -21.27
CA ILE A 24 -38.15 -14.70 -22.06
C ILE A 24 -38.49 -13.40 -22.79
N TYR A 25 -38.39 -12.25 -22.12
CA TYR A 25 -38.60 -10.96 -22.75
C TYR A 25 -37.59 -10.66 -23.85
N GLY A 26 -36.31 -10.91 -23.58
CA GLY A 26 -35.21 -10.80 -24.55
C GLY A 26 -35.45 -11.69 -25.77
N TYR A 27 -35.82 -12.97 -25.53
CA TYR A 27 -36.10 -13.93 -26.61
C TYR A 27 -37.30 -13.49 -27.49
N LYS A 28 -38.37 -13.01 -26.88
CA LYS A 28 -39.57 -12.49 -27.63
C LYS A 28 -39.26 -11.20 -28.40
N LYS A 29 -38.34 -10.37 -27.92
CA LYS A 29 -37.96 -9.10 -28.59
C LYS A 29 -36.79 -9.27 -29.56
N PHE A 30 -36.09 -10.40 -29.50
CA PHE A 30 -34.96 -10.66 -30.36
C PHE A 30 -35.39 -10.80 -31.82
N ASN A 31 -34.81 -9.99 -32.68
CA ASN A 31 -35.07 -9.99 -34.11
C ASN A 31 -33.70 -9.95 -34.85
N PHE A 32 -33.46 -10.89 -35.74
CA PHE A 32 -32.24 -10.91 -36.57
C PHE A 32 -32.12 -9.73 -37.56
N ASN A 33 -33.21 -8.99 -37.78
CA ASN A 33 -33.24 -7.82 -38.64
C ASN A 33 -32.74 -6.58 -37.87
N ILE A 34 -31.44 -6.30 -37.97
CA ILE A 34 -30.75 -5.16 -37.35
C ILE A 34 -31.07 -3.82 -38.02
N VAL A 35 -31.68 -3.83 -39.21
CA VAL A 35 -32.01 -2.60 -39.95
C VAL A 35 -33.49 -2.30 -39.83
N LYS A 36 -33.87 -1.54 -38.81
CA LYS A 36 -35.14 -0.75 -38.87
C LYS A 36 -34.88 0.45 -39.81
N GLU A 37 -35.13 0.27 -41.10
CA GLU A 37 -35.35 1.44 -41.98
C GLU A 37 -36.57 2.19 -41.48
N THR A 38 -36.33 3.30 -40.77
CA THR A 38 -37.43 4.22 -40.46
C THR A 38 -37.97 4.77 -41.79
N LYS A 39 -39.23 4.49 -42.10
CA LYS A 39 -39.96 4.95 -43.32
C LYS A 39 -39.80 6.44 -43.61
N SER A 40 -39.43 7.24 -42.61
CA SER A 40 -39.13 8.69 -42.72
C SER A 40 -37.82 8.97 -43.49
N LYS A 41 -36.75 8.16 -43.32
CA LYS A 41 -35.47 8.40 -44.03
C LYS A 41 -35.56 8.04 -45.52
N ARG A 42 -36.38 7.08 -45.90
CA ARG A 42 -36.54 6.67 -47.31
C ARG A 42 -37.19 7.78 -48.16
N LYS A 43 -38.17 8.55 -47.61
CA LYS A 43 -38.75 9.70 -48.30
C LYS A 43 -37.78 10.88 -48.41
N GLN A 44 -36.89 11.08 -47.41
CA GLN A 44 -35.88 12.14 -47.46
C GLN A 44 -34.75 11.83 -48.45
N VAL A 45 -34.28 10.59 -48.52
CA VAL A 45 -33.23 10.14 -49.46
C VAL A 45 -33.79 10.19 -50.91
N GLN A 46 -35.04 9.77 -51.15
CA GLN A 46 -35.65 9.92 -52.48
C GLN A 46 -35.83 11.38 -52.89
N LYS A 47 -36.16 12.28 -51.97
CA LYS A 47 -36.18 13.73 -52.26
C LYS A 47 -34.82 14.35 -52.51
N LEU A 48 -33.78 13.86 -51.87
CA LEU A 48 -32.38 14.29 -52.10
C LEU A 48 -31.84 13.76 -53.41
N VAL A 49 -32.11 12.52 -53.78
CA VAL A 49 -31.69 11.93 -55.07
C VAL A 49 -32.41 12.59 -56.23
N ALA A 50 -33.71 12.96 -56.09
CA ALA A 50 -34.44 13.68 -57.14
C ALA A 50 -33.98 15.16 -57.31
N LYS A 51 -33.41 15.77 -56.24
CA LYS A 51 -32.84 17.13 -56.32
C LYS A 51 -31.41 17.18 -56.84
N SER A 52 -30.66 16.08 -56.82
CA SER A 52 -29.25 16.02 -57.28
C SER A 52 -29.12 15.72 -58.78
N ALA A 53 -30.26 15.50 -59.50
CA ALA A 53 -30.20 15.21 -60.95
C ALA A 53 -30.04 16.41 -61.86
N HIS A 54 -29.96 17.66 -61.32
CA HIS A 54 -29.78 18.87 -62.13
C HIS A 54 -28.84 19.88 -61.43
N VAL A 55 -27.61 19.47 -61.10
CA VAL A 55 -26.57 20.45 -60.78
C VAL A 55 -25.32 20.03 -61.60
N ASN A 56 -25.27 20.57 -62.83
CA ASN A 56 -23.99 20.78 -63.51
C ASN A 56 -23.27 21.91 -62.76
N SER A 57 -22.60 21.58 -61.69
CA SER A 57 -21.63 22.47 -61.08
C SER A 57 -20.25 21.99 -61.55
N ASP A 58 -19.53 22.86 -62.21
CA ASP A 58 -18.09 22.71 -62.34
C ASP A 58 -17.49 22.62 -60.95
N ILE A 59 -17.28 21.37 -60.48
CA ILE A 59 -16.62 21.14 -59.21
C ILE A 59 -15.14 21.43 -59.46
N GLU A 60 -14.70 22.64 -59.13
CA GLU A 60 -13.26 22.92 -59.01
C GLU A 60 -12.68 22.01 -57.95
N ILE A 61 -11.95 20.98 -58.40
CA ILE A 61 -11.23 20.06 -57.47
C ILE A 61 -10.15 20.93 -56.80
N PRO A 62 -10.25 21.20 -55.49
CA PRO A 62 -9.25 21.99 -54.80
C PRO A 62 -7.88 21.34 -54.94
N LYS A 63 -6.89 22.11 -55.39
CA LYS A 63 -5.49 21.68 -55.47
C LYS A 63 -4.98 21.37 -54.09
N ALA A 64 -5.02 20.10 -53.68
CA ALA A 64 -4.52 19.67 -52.39
C ALA A 64 -2.99 19.86 -52.32
N LYS A 65 -2.52 20.67 -51.35
CA LYS A 65 -1.10 20.77 -51.03
C LYS A 65 -0.66 19.46 -50.41
N LYS A 66 0.18 18.71 -51.12
CA LYS A 66 0.76 17.46 -50.58
C LYS A 66 1.73 17.81 -49.45
N GLN A 67 1.41 17.42 -48.22
CA GLN A 67 2.28 17.59 -47.05
C GLN A 67 2.85 16.22 -46.65
N TYR A 68 4.17 16.19 -46.46
CA TYR A 68 4.89 14.99 -46.05
C TYR A 68 5.80 15.32 -44.85
N GLY A 69 6.07 14.36 -43.97
CA GLY A 69 7.02 14.55 -42.87
C GLY A 69 6.41 14.41 -41.48
N LEU A 70 7.17 14.79 -40.46
CA LEU A 70 6.79 14.63 -39.05
C LEU A 70 5.62 15.56 -38.69
N GLN A 71 5.60 16.80 -39.17
CA GLN A 71 4.54 17.75 -38.88
C GLN A 71 3.17 17.25 -39.36
N TYR A 72 3.11 16.63 -40.54
CA TYR A 72 1.88 16.02 -41.06
C TYR A 72 1.40 14.87 -40.17
N LYS A 73 2.32 14.00 -39.68
CA LYS A 73 1.99 12.90 -38.78
C LYS A 73 1.46 13.43 -37.44
N TRP A 74 2.03 14.49 -36.90
CA TRP A 74 1.54 15.15 -35.68
C TRP A 74 0.13 15.71 -35.83
N THR A 75 -0.12 16.42 -36.97
CA THR A 75 -1.47 16.91 -37.25
C THR A 75 -2.48 15.78 -37.36
N GLN A 76 -2.12 14.71 -38.10
CA GLN A 76 -2.97 13.50 -38.17
C GLN A 76 -3.23 12.88 -36.77
N LEU A 77 -2.18 12.72 -35.96
CA LEU A 77 -2.32 12.17 -34.62
C LEU A 77 -3.29 13.01 -33.78
N LYS A 78 -3.15 14.32 -33.76
CA LYS A 78 -4.02 15.26 -33.02
C LYS A 78 -5.47 15.15 -33.49
N GLU A 79 -5.70 15.23 -34.80
CA GLU A 79 -7.06 15.19 -35.36
C GLU A 79 -7.74 13.84 -35.13
N PHE A 80 -7.01 12.72 -35.24
CA PHE A 80 -7.55 11.40 -34.95
C PHE A 80 -7.81 11.19 -33.45
N SER A 81 -6.92 11.67 -32.59
CA SER A 81 -7.13 11.59 -31.14
C SER A 81 -8.42 12.32 -30.74
N TRP A 82 -8.58 13.53 -31.25
CA TRP A 82 -9.78 14.34 -30.99
C TRP A 82 -11.05 13.71 -31.59
N PHE A 83 -10.96 13.19 -32.83
CA PHE A 83 -12.07 12.51 -33.47
C PHE A 83 -12.54 11.28 -32.67
N TYR A 84 -11.62 10.43 -32.21
CA TYR A 84 -11.98 9.25 -31.42
C TYR A 84 -12.51 9.62 -30.05
N PHE A 85 -11.95 10.60 -29.39
CA PHE A 85 -12.47 11.15 -28.15
C PHE A 85 -13.94 11.61 -28.30
N ILE A 86 -14.21 12.52 -29.23
CA ILE A 86 -15.58 13.01 -29.48
C ILE A 86 -16.52 11.89 -29.92
N SER A 87 -16.00 10.90 -30.65
CA SER A 87 -16.83 9.78 -31.08
C SER A 87 -17.30 8.87 -29.95
N ILE A 88 -16.54 8.77 -28.85
CA ILE A 88 -16.97 8.08 -27.63
C ILE A 88 -17.98 8.93 -26.88
N CYS A 89 -17.69 10.21 -26.66
CA CYS A 89 -18.58 11.15 -25.97
C CYS A 89 -19.99 11.25 -26.60
N LYS A 90 -20.11 10.99 -27.91
CA LYS A 90 -21.39 10.98 -28.63
C LYS A 90 -22.17 9.69 -28.51
N GLN A 91 -21.64 8.64 -27.89
CA GLN A 91 -22.32 7.35 -27.75
C GLN A 91 -23.25 7.33 -26.53
N PRO A 92 -24.52 6.96 -26.65
CA PRO A 92 -25.43 6.83 -25.50
C PRO A 92 -24.95 5.80 -24.48
N SER A 93 -24.28 4.72 -24.93
CA SER A 93 -23.72 3.69 -24.06
C SER A 93 -22.65 4.24 -23.12
N PHE A 94 -21.84 5.22 -23.55
CA PHE A 94 -20.85 5.89 -22.70
C PHE A 94 -21.54 6.61 -21.53
N TRP A 95 -22.53 7.42 -21.83
CA TRP A 95 -23.27 8.14 -20.79
C TRP A 95 -24.05 7.21 -19.87
N GLY A 96 -24.54 6.07 -20.40
CA GLY A 96 -25.17 5.04 -19.55
C GLY A 96 -24.22 4.49 -18.49
N ILE A 97 -22.96 4.19 -18.88
CA ILE A 97 -21.93 3.72 -17.94
C ILE A 97 -21.55 4.82 -16.94
N VAL A 98 -21.33 6.06 -17.42
CA VAL A 98 -20.98 7.20 -16.57
C VAL A 98 -22.07 7.51 -15.55
N ILE A 99 -23.34 7.57 -15.97
CA ILE A 99 -24.47 7.82 -15.08
C ILE A 99 -24.61 6.70 -14.04
N CYS A 100 -24.49 5.43 -14.47
CA CYS A 100 -24.51 4.30 -13.54
C CYS A 100 -23.39 4.39 -12.50
N GLY A 101 -22.17 4.75 -12.96
CA GLY A 101 -21.02 4.98 -12.08
C GLY A 101 -21.27 6.11 -11.08
N MET A 102 -21.81 7.23 -11.54
CA MET A 102 -22.14 8.37 -10.66
C MET A 102 -23.21 8.00 -9.62
N ILE A 103 -24.23 7.24 -10.00
CA ILE A 103 -25.25 6.77 -9.05
C ILE A 103 -24.62 5.89 -7.97
N ILE A 104 -23.72 4.98 -8.33
CA ILE A 104 -23.06 4.09 -7.37
C ILE A 104 -22.13 4.90 -6.44
N ILE A 105 -21.40 5.87 -6.96
CA ILE A 105 -20.59 6.79 -6.13
C ILE A 105 -21.47 7.53 -5.13
N ILE A 106 -22.61 8.08 -5.56
CA ILE A 106 -23.55 8.77 -4.67
C ILE A 106 -24.12 7.82 -3.60
N VAL A 107 -24.48 6.59 -3.97
CA VAL A 107 -25.01 5.60 -3.01
C VAL A 107 -23.92 5.21 -1.99
N ASN A 108 -22.71 4.98 -2.44
CA ASN A 108 -21.61 4.64 -1.53
C ASN A 108 -21.18 5.83 -0.66
N SER A 109 -21.35 7.07 -1.14
CA SER A 109 -20.99 8.25 -0.36
C SER A 109 -21.80 8.42 0.94
N VAL A 110 -22.91 7.71 1.10
CA VAL A 110 -23.70 7.69 2.34
C VAL A 110 -22.97 6.98 3.48
N ASN A 111 -22.06 6.03 3.17
CA ASN A 111 -21.26 5.30 4.16
C ASN A 111 -19.78 5.67 4.09
N LEU A 112 -19.46 6.80 3.47
CA LEU A 112 -18.10 7.28 3.30
C LEU A 112 -17.48 7.53 4.67
N GLY A 113 -16.43 6.74 4.97
CA GLY A 113 -15.52 7.05 6.02
C GLY A 113 -15.87 6.65 7.43
N THR A 114 -16.56 5.58 7.60
CA THR A 114 -16.77 5.07 8.96
C THR A 114 -15.57 4.26 9.44
N VAL A 115 -14.93 4.71 10.52
CA VAL A 115 -13.94 3.93 11.26
C VAL A 115 -14.59 3.50 12.58
N TYR A 116 -14.64 2.20 12.84
CA TYR A 116 -15.34 1.61 13.99
C TYR A 116 -16.81 2.04 14.13
N GLY A 117 -17.49 2.30 13.00
CA GLY A 117 -18.91 2.71 12.99
C GLY A 117 -19.13 4.20 13.28
N VAL A 118 -18.11 5.00 13.37
CA VAL A 118 -18.15 6.46 13.53
C VAL A 118 -17.63 7.13 12.26
N ASP A 119 -18.25 8.22 11.86
CA ASP A 119 -17.84 8.98 10.68
C ASP A 119 -16.45 9.61 10.88
N SER A 120 -15.71 9.73 9.79
CA SER A 120 -14.44 10.47 9.77
C SER A 120 -14.62 11.80 9.04
N TYR A 121 -13.85 12.82 9.43
CA TYR A 121 -13.73 14.02 8.59
C TYR A 121 -13.36 13.61 7.18
N PRO A 122 -13.97 14.20 6.14
CA PRO A 122 -13.70 13.86 4.75
C PRO A 122 -12.35 14.47 4.31
N THR A 123 -11.26 13.97 4.93
CA THR A 123 -9.89 14.35 4.54
C THR A 123 -9.65 14.00 3.09
N THR A 124 -8.74 14.72 2.44
CA THR A 124 -8.57 14.58 0.98
C THR A 124 -8.09 13.18 0.59
N TYR A 125 -7.15 12.59 1.33
CA TYR A 125 -6.65 11.25 1.02
C TYR A 125 -7.76 10.20 1.11
N PHE A 126 -8.63 10.35 2.09
CA PHE A 126 -9.73 9.45 2.35
C PHE A 126 -10.75 9.48 1.19
N ILE A 127 -11.14 10.70 0.77
CA ILE A 127 -12.02 10.89 -0.39
C ILE A 127 -11.40 10.33 -1.67
N VAL A 128 -10.09 10.49 -1.85
CA VAL A 128 -9.37 9.97 -3.02
C VAL A 128 -9.40 8.44 -3.04
N GLU A 129 -9.09 7.78 -1.93
CA GLU A 129 -9.09 6.30 -1.83
C GLU A 129 -10.48 5.73 -2.12
N GLU A 130 -11.51 6.30 -1.54
CA GLU A 130 -12.89 5.87 -1.73
C GLU A 130 -13.38 6.07 -3.17
N LEU A 131 -13.07 7.22 -3.76
CA LEU A 131 -13.38 7.46 -5.17
C LEU A 131 -12.60 6.52 -6.10
N GLN A 132 -11.36 6.17 -5.76
CA GLN A 132 -10.57 5.20 -6.49
C GLN A 132 -11.21 3.81 -6.43
N GLU A 133 -11.50 3.31 -5.23
CA GLU A 133 -12.08 1.99 -5.02
C GLU A 133 -13.41 1.85 -5.77
N THR A 134 -14.31 2.81 -5.60
CA THR A 134 -15.63 2.79 -6.23
C THR A 134 -15.57 2.96 -7.74
N SER A 135 -14.67 3.84 -8.27
CA SER A 135 -14.61 4.13 -9.71
C SER A 135 -13.79 3.13 -10.51
N TYR A 136 -12.89 2.37 -9.88
CA TYR A 136 -11.97 1.46 -10.58
C TYR A 136 -12.69 0.45 -11.48
N PHE A 137 -13.78 -0.13 -11.00
CA PHE A 137 -14.60 -1.06 -11.77
C PHE A 137 -15.18 -0.43 -13.06
N PHE A 138 -15.63 0.82 -12.98
CA PHE A 138 -16.15 1.54 -14.14
C PHE A 138 -15.07 1.89 -15.14
N PHE A 139 -13.88 2.26 -14.68
CA PHE A 139 -12.74 2.46 -15.55
C PHE A 139 -12.37 1.18 -16.32
N ILE A 140 -12.38 0.02 -15.66
CA ILE A 140 -12.12 -1.27 -16.32
C ILE A 140 -13.19 -1.56 -17.38
N ILE A 141 -14.47 -1.35 -17.09
CA ILE A 141 -15.56 -1.53 -18.06
C ILE A 141 -15.32 -0.64 -19.29
N ILE A 142 -15.02 0.64 -19.07
CA ILE A 142 -14.74 1.60 -20.15
C ILE A 142 -13.52 1.14 -20.96
N LEU A 143 -12.43 0.75 -20.30
CA LEU A 143 -11.22 0.24 -20.93
C LEU A 143 -11.51 -0.97 -21.83
N VAL A 144 -12.12 -2.00 -21.27
CA VAL A 144 -12.37 -3.28 -21.96
C VAL A 144 -13.34 -3.12 -23.12
N PHE A 145 -14.44 -2.39 -22.90
CA PHE A 145 -15.45 -2.17 -23.93
C PHE A 145 -14.94 -1.26 -25.04
N TYR A 146 -14.41 -0.07 -24.69
CA TYR A 146 -14.01 0.91 -25.70
C TYR A 146 -12.69 0.58 -26.40
N SER A 147 -11.84 -0.26 -25.81
CA SER A 147 -10.69 -0.79 -26.55
C SER A 147 -11.14 -1.59 -27.77
N GLY A 148 -12.14 -2.44 -27.60
CA GLY A 148 -12.75 -3.19 -28.70
C GLY A 148 -13.49 -2.29 -29.68
N GLU A 149 -14.36 -1.40 -29.20
CA GLU A 149 -15.11 -0.47 -30.05
C GLU A 149 -14.20 0.39 -30.93
N LEU A 150 -13.14 0.95 -30.38
CA LEU A 150 -12.21 1.80 -31.13
C LEU A 150 -11.40 1.01 -32.16
N VAL A 151 -10.84 -0.14 -31.80
CA VAL A 151 -10.03 -0.93 -32.75
C VAL A 151 -10.88 -1.41 -33.92
N TRP A 152 -12.14 -1.82 -33.68
CA TRP A 152 -13.03 -2.38 -34.68
C TRP A 152 -13.99 -1.36 -35.31
N LYS A 153 -13.90 -0.08 -34.98
CA LYS A 153 -14.85 0.97 -35.40
C LYS A 153 -15.05 1.05 -36.90
N GLU A 154 -13.97 1.13 -37.69
CA GLU A 154 -14.03 1.27 -39.13
C GLU A 154 -14.57 0.01 -39.81
N ARG A 155 -14.31 -1.17 -39.23
CA ARG A 155 -14.81 -2.46 -39.71
C ARG A 155 -16.31 -2.60 -39.40
N GLY A 156 -16.73 -2.22 -38.18
CA GLY A 156 -18.15 -2.19 -37.82
C GLY A 156 -18.97 -1.29 -38.73
N ALA A 157 -18.39 -0.17 -39.13
CA ALA A 157 -19.02 0.77 -40.07
C ALA A 157 -18.88 0.36 -41.55
N LYS A 158 -18.18 -0.76 -41.87
CA LYS A 158 -17.87 -1.21 -43.25
C LYS A 158 -17.06 -0.21 -44.08
N LEU A 159 -16.32 0.70 -43.43
CA LEU A 159 -15.47 1.71 -44.06
C LEU A 159 -14.00 1.29 -44.16
N ASN A 160 -13.65 0.10 -43.69
CA ASN A 160 -12.28 -0.37 -43.58
C ASN A 160 -11.54 -0.38 -44.94
N LEU A 161 -12.17 -0.78 -46.02
CA LEU A 161 -11.51 -0.83 -47.34
C LEU A 161 -11.07 0.57 -47.82
N ILE A 162 -11.94 1.59 -47.63
CA ILE A 162 -11.62 2.97 -47.99
C ILE A 162 -10.50 3.49 -47.09
N TYR A 163 -10.62 3.27 -45.79
CA TYR A 163 -9.64 3.71 -44.80
C TYR A 163 -8.27 3.05 -44.99
N ASP A 164 -8.26 1.75 -45.25
CA ASP A 164 -7.04 0.96 -45.44
C ASP A 164 -6.32 1.26 -46.75
N ALA A 165 -7.02 1.83 -47.77
CA ALA A 165 -6.44 2.31 -49.01
C ALA A 165 -5.69 3.64 -48.84
N THR A 166 -5.92 4.42 -47.75
CA THR A 166 -5.22 5.67 -47.52
C THR A 166 -3.75 5.45 -47.17
N ALA A 167 -2.89 6.41 -47.48
CA ALA A 167 -1.44 6.38 -47.20
C ALA A 167 -1.09 6.61 -45.70
N MET A 168 -2.06 6.49 -44.79
CA MET A 168 -1.86 6.73 -43.36
C MET A 168 -1.10 5.59 -42.68
N SER A 169 -0.19 5.93 -41.74
CA SER A 169 0.53 4.97 -40.92
C SER A 169 -0.42 4.23 -39.96
N SER A 170 -0.33 2.90 -39.91
CA SER A 170 -1.10 2.08 -38.96
C SER A 170 -0.77 2.44 -37.51
N PHE A 171 0.49 2.81 -37.21
CA PHE A 171 0.90 3.26 -35.89
C PHE A 171 0.22 4.58 -35.49
N VAL A 172 0.22 5.59 -36.36
CA VAL A 172 -0.45 6.89 -36.06
C VAL A 172 -1.94 6.70 -35.80
N ARG A 173 -2.58 5.80 -36.56
CA ARG A 173 -4.01 5.46 -36.37
C ARG A 173 -4.27 4.81 -35.00
N LEU A 174 -3.46 3.79 -34.63
CA LEU A 174 -3.64 3.12 -33.35
C LEU A 174 -3.29 4.02 -32.16
N ALA A 175 -2.21 4.80 -32.29
CA ALA A 175 -1.82 5.80 -31.30
C ALA A 175 -2.90 6.90 -31.13
N GLY A 176 -3.56 7.33 -32.20
CA GLY A 176 -4.68 8.27 -32.12
C GLY A 176 -5.88 7.69 -31.33
N LYS A 177 -6.18 6.41 -31.52
CA LYS A 177 -7.21 5.70 -30.73
C LYS A 177 -6.81 5.60 -29.25
N PHE A 178 -5.55 5.26 -28.99
CA PHE A 178 -4.98 5.21 -27.64
C PHE A 178 -5.09 6.54 -26.91
N ILE A 179 -4.62 7.62 -27.54
CA ILE A 179 -4.71 8.97 -26.96
C ILE A 179 -6.18 9.40 -26.78
N GLY A 180 -7.05 9.11 -27.76
CA GLY A 180 -8.47 9.42 -27.68
C GLY A 180 -9.17 8.74 -26.49
N LEU A 181 -8.82 7.50 -26.16
CA LEU A 181 -9.35 6.82 -25.00
C LEU A 181 -8.74 7.35 -23.68
N ASN A 182 -7.44 7.66 -23.69
CA ASN A 182 -6.81 8.29 -22.51
C ASN A 182 -7.38 9.70 -22.22
N LEU A 183 -7.77 10.47 -23.22
CA LEU A 183 -8.49 11.74 -23.01
C LEU A 183 -9.85 11.53 -22.31
N ILE A 184 -10.53 10.40 -22.56
CA ILE A 184 -11.74 10.03 -21.81
C ILE A 184 -11.42 9.82 -20.34
N TYR A 185 -10.34 9.08 -20.04
CA TYR A 185 -9.92 8.87 -18.64
C TYR A 185 -9.62 10.19 -17.94
N VAL A 186 -8.89 11.08 -18.60
CA VAL A 186 -8.58 12.42 -18.04
C VAL A 186 -9.87 13.20 -17.72
N VAL A 187 -10.85 13.22 -18.62
CA VAL A 187 -12.13 13.91 -18.38
C VAL A 187 -12.89 13.29 -17.22
N LEU A 188 -12.92 11.97 -17.13
CA LEU A 188 -13.58 11.27 -16.02
C LEU A 188 -12.85 11.51 -14.69
N ILE A 189 -11.52 11.50 -14.67
CA ILE A 189 -10.71 11.83 -13.51
C ILE A 189 -11.01 13.25 -13.02
N VAL A 190 -11.04 14.22 -13.93
CA VAL A 190 -11.38 15.62 -13.57
C VAL A 190 -12.81 15.70 -13.00
N ALA A 191 -13.76 14.94 -13.54
CA ALA A 191 -15.11 14.88 -13.01
C ALA A 191 -15.14 14.26 -11.60
N LEU A 192 -14.38 13.19 -11.37
CA LEU A 192 -14.26 12.56 -10.04
C LEU A 192 -13.64 13.51 -9.01
N ILE A 193 -12.53 14.16 -9.34
CA ILE A 193 -11.90 15.16 -8.49
C ILE A 193 -12.91 16.28 -8.15
N SER A 194 -13.63 16.77 -9.16
CA SER A 194 -14.66 17.80 -8.94
C SER A 194 -15.76 17.32 -8.01
N SER A 195 -16.20 16.05 -8.14
CA SER A 195 -17.22 15.47 -7.25
C SER A 195 -16.71 15.32 -5.81
N GLY A 196 -15.45 14.93 -5.62
CA GLY A 196 -14.81 14.85 -4.31
C GLY A 196 -14.74 16.21 -3.61
N ILE A 197 -14.31 17.26 -4.33
CA ILE A 197 -14.26 18.64 -3.82
C ILE A 197 -15.67 19.15 -3.45
N VAL A 198 -16.67 18.86 -4.28
CA VAL A 198 -18.07 19.21 -3.99
C VAL A 198 -18.57 18.48 -2.74
N PHE A 199 -18.27 17.19 -2.61
CA PHE A 199 -18.63 16.42 -1.41
C PHE A 199 -17.99 17.00 -0.15
N GLN A 200 -16.67 17.25 -0.15
CA GLN A 200 -15.98 17.90 0.98
C GLN A 200 -16.62 19.24 1.35
N THR A 201 -16.94 20.05 0.34
CA THR A 201 -17.57 21.37 0.56
C THR A 201 -18.95 21.24 1.22
N ILE A 202 -19.80 20.31 0.78
CA ILE A 202 -21.13 20.06 1.33
C ILE A 202 -21.02 19.53 2.77
N SER A 203 -20.01 18.70 3.05
CA SER A 203 -19.71 18.17 4.39
C SER A 203 -19.03 19.19 5.31
N GLY A 204 -18.86 20.45 4.87
CA GLY A 204 -18.25 21.51 5.68
C GLY A 204 -16.73 21.45 5.82
N TYR A 205 -16.08 20.62 5.04
CA TYR A 205 -14.61 20.46 5.02
C TYR A 205 -14.00 21.27 3.89
N TYR A 206 -13.12 22.22 4.21
CA TYR A 206 -12.56 23.19 3.26
C TYR A 206 -11.05 23.10 3.08
N ASN A 207 -10.39 22.13 3.71
CA ASN A 207 -8.95 21.90 3.54
C ASN A 207 -8.69 20.99 2.32
N TYR A 208 -8.69 21.57 1.12
CA TYR A 208 -8.49 20.83 -0.12
C TYR A 208 -7.00 20.65 -0.41
N GLU A 209 -6.53 19.40 -0.48
CA GLU A 209 -5.16 19.06 -0.82
C GLU A 209 -5.08 18.61 -2.29
N PHE A 210 -4.99 19.59 -3.20
CA PHE A 210 -4.96 19.31 -4.65
C PHE A 210 -3.84 18.38 -5.08
N GLN A 211 -2.71 18.40 -4.38
CA GLN A 211 -1.60 17.50 -4.64
C GLN A 211 -1.98 16.03 -4.41
N VAL A 212 -2.78 15.75 -3.38
CA VAL A 212 -3.26 14.40 -3.06
C VAL A 212 -4.22 13.92 -4.15
N TYR A 213 -5.18 14.75 -4.57
CA TYR A 213 -6.04 14.46 -5.72
C TYR A 213 -5.25 14.17 -6.99
N PHE A 214 -4.25 15.02 -7.29
CA PHE A 214 -3.42 14.84 -8.48
C PHE A 214 -2.64 13.53 -8.40
N ASN A 215 -1.98 13.25 -7.32
CA ASN A 215 -1.17 12.04 -7.16
C ASN A 215 -2.04 10.77 -7.25
N GLY A 216 -3.15 10.70 -6.52
CA GLY A 216 -4.02 9.53 -6.53
C GLY A 216 -4.62 9.22 -7.90
N PHE A 217 -5.02 10.23 -8.66
CA PHE A 217 -5.66 9.96 -9.96
C PHE A 217 -4.71 9.99 -11.14
N PHE A 218 -3.82 10.98 -11.23
CA PHE A 218 -2.94 11.14 -12.40
C PHE A 218 -1.65 10.32 -12.29
N LEU A 219 -1.13 10.07 -11.09
CA LEU A 219 0.06 9.22 -10.94
C LEU A 219 -0.31 7.76 -10.66
N GLU A 220 -1.46 7.48 -10.05
CA GLU A 220 -1.85 6.11 -9.73
C GLU A 220 -2.81 5.52 -10.77
N ILE A 221 -4.01 6.05 -10.94
CA ILE A 221 -5.04 5.45 -11.79
C ILE A 221 -4.72 5.58 -13.28
N LEU A 222 -4.35 6.76 -13.77
CA LEU A 222 -4.14 7.00 -15.19
C LEU A 222 -3.02 6.14 -15.81
N PRO A 223 -1.84 5.95 -15.19
CA PRO A 223 -0.81 5.08 -15.73
C PRO A 223 -1.25 3.62 -15.85
N VAL A 224 -1.96 3.10 -14.84
CA VAL A 224 -2.49 1.73 -14.87
C VAL A 224 -3.46 1.56 -16.03
N LEU A 225 -4.43 2.45 -16.18
CA LEU A 225 -5.38 2.42 -17.31
C LEU A 225 -4.68 2.52 -18.65
N SER A 226 -3.65 3.37 -18.75
CA SER A 226 -2.86 3.53 -19.98
C SER A 226 -2.11 2.25 -20.35
N ILE A 227 -1.46 1.60 -19.41
CA ILE A 227 -0.71 0.34 -19.60
C ILE A 227 -1.67 -0.77 -20.04
N PHE A 228 -2.80 -0.95 -19.35
CA PHE A 228 -3.80 -1.96 -19.71
C PHE A 228 -4.50 -1.64 -21.03
N THR A 229 -4.68 -0.38 -21.39
CA THR A 229 -5.19 0.03 -22.71
C THR A 229 -4.22 -0.37 -23.83
N CYS A 230 -2.91 -0.26 -23.64
CA CYS A 230 -1.91 -0.73 -24.58
C CYS A 230 -2.04 -2.25 -24.83
N LEU A 231 -2.17 -3.02 -23.75
CA LEU A 231 -2.39 -4.45 -23.81
C LEU A 231 -3.70 -4.80 -24.52
N ALA A 232 -4.80 -4.15 -24.13
CA ALA A 232 -6.10 -4.39 -24.73
C ALA A 232 -6.09 -4.11 -26.25
N PHE A 233 -5.44 -3.03 -26.68
CA PHE A 233 -5.30 -2.71 -28.11
C PHE A 233 -4.42 -3.75 -28.86
N PHE A 234 -3.38 -4.23 -28.20
CA PHE A 234 -2.57 -5.32 -28.75
C PHE A 234 -3.40 -6.60 -28.94
N ILE A 235 -4.12 -7.05 -27.90
CA ILE A 235 -4.99 -8.23 -27.96
C ILE A 235 -6.07 -8.06 -29.03
N GLN A 236 -6.73 -6.90 -29.09
CA GLN A 236 -7.72 -6.60 -30.14
C GLN A 236 -7.13 -6.61 -31.56
N SER A 237 -5.85 -6.31 -31.70
CA SER A 237 -5.14 -6.36 -32.97
C SER A 237 -4.78 -7.79 -33.43
N LEU A 238 -4.67 -8.73 -32.46
CA LEU A 238 -4.39 -10.15 -32.77
C LEU A 238 -5.61 -10.89 -33.33
N VAL A 239 -6.77 -10.61 -32.78
CA VAL A 239 -8.02 -11.34 -33.08
C VAL A 239 -8.72 -10.80 -34.34
N ASN A 240 -9.73 -11.55 -34.80
CA ASN A 240 -10.56 -11.18 -35.96
C ASN A 240 -12.02 -10.80 -35.55
N ASN A 241 -12.29 -10.77 -34.26
CA ASN A 241 -13.63 -10.45 -33.72
C ASN A 241 -13.47 -9.66 -32.43
N LYS A 242 -14.21 -8.53 -32.30
CA LYS A 242 -14.11 -7.65 -31.14
C LYS A 242 -14.51 -8.33 -29.83
N PHE A 243 -15.50 -9.20 -29.84
CA PHE A 243 -15.99 -9.87 -28.63
C PHE A 243 -14.98 -10.89 -28.11
N VAL A 244 -14.32 -11.62 -29.01
CA VAL A 244 -13.21 -12.52 -28.64
C VAL A 244 -12.06 -11.71 -28.01
N GLY A 245 -11.75 -10.54 -28.57
CA GLY A 245 -10.73 -9.65 -27.99
C GLY A 245 -11.12 -9.14 -26.60
N ILE A 246 -12.39 -8.76 -26.39
CA ILE A 246 -12.90 -8.34 -25.07
C ILE A 246 -12.74 -9.47 -24.04
N ILE A 247 -13.18 -10.69 -24.38
CA ILE A 247 -13.06 -11.86 -23.49
C ILE A 247 -11.60 -12.15 -23.17
N LEU A 248 -10.71 -12.09 -24.15
CA LEU A 248 -9.27 -12.35 -23.91
C LEU A 248 -8.62 -11.29 -23.00
N VAL A 249 -9.03 -10.03 -23.07
CA VAL A 249 -8.56 -8.98 -22.14
C VAL A 249 -9.01 -9.30 -20.71
N ILE A 250 -10.26 -9.70 -20.52
CA ILE A 250 -10.79 -10.09 -19.21
C ILE A 250 -10.06 -11.32 -18.68
N VAL A 251 -9.92 -12.36 -19.49
CA VAL A 251 -9.19 -13.59 -19.10
C VAL A 251 -7.75 -13.27 -18.74
N PHE A 252 -7.07 -12.42 -19.52
CA PHE A 252 -5.70 -12.00 -19.19
C PHE A 252 -5.65 -11.30 -17.82
N SER A 253 -6.59 -10.40 -17.54
CA SER A 253 -6.62 -9.69 -16.25
C SER A 253 -6.82 -10.66 -15.07
N ILE A 254 -7.70 -11.66 -15.22
CA ILE A 254 -7.92 -12.70 -14.19
C ILE A 254 -6.65 -13.56 -14.01
N VAL A 255 -6.04 -13.99 -15.12
CA VAL A 255 -4.82 -14.81 -15.08
C VAL A 255 -3.66 -14.03 -14.47
N ASN A 256 -3.53 -12.74 -14.77
CA ASN A 256 -2.48 -11.88 -14.18
C ASN A 256 -2.57 -11.87 -12.64
N VAL A 257 -3.78 -11.70 -12.09
CA VAL A 257 -3.99 -11.76 -10.64
C VAL A 257 -3.73 -13.17 -10.08
N ALA A 258 -4.22 -14.20 -10.77
CA ALA A 258 -4.03 -15.60 -10.35
C ALA A 258 -2.54 -15.99 -10.30
N ILE A 259 -1.72 -15.54 -11.25
CA ILE A 259 -0.27 -15.79 -11.28
C ILE A 259 0.41 -15.14 -10.07
N ALA A 260 0.00 -13.93 -9.66
CA ALA A 260 0.53 -13.28 -8.46
C ALA A 260 0.20 -14.08 -7.19
N VAL A 261 -1.04 -14.58 -7.06
CA VAL A 261 -1.45 -15.44 -5.93
C VAL A 261 -0.66 -16.76 -5.90
N LEU A 262 -0.22 -17.25 -7.05
CA LEU A 262 0.64 -18.44 -7.15
C LEU A 262 2.13 -18.18 -6.83
N GLY A 263 2.46 -16.97 -6.36
CA GLY A 263 3.82 -16.60 -5.95
C GLY A 263 4.71 -16.00 -7.03
N PHE A 264 4.15 -15.69 -8.23
CA PHE A 264 4.87 -14.93 -9.27
C PHE A 264 4.47 -13.45 -9.19
N ASP A 265 4.70 -12.84 -8.05
CA ASP A 265 4.27 -11.48 -7.69
C ASP A 265 5.34 -10.41 -7.90
N HIS A 266 6.54 -10.79 -8.34
CA HIS A 266 7.63 -9.86 -8.59
C HIS A 266 7.25 -8.80 -9.65
N ASP A 267 7.53 -7.53 -9.39
CA ASP A 267 7.14 -6.37 -10.23
C ASP A 267 7.61 -6.45 -11.70
N LEU A 268 8.63 -7.24 -12.00
CA LEU A 268 9.07 -7.49 -13.37
C LEU A 268 8.19 -8.51 -14.13
N HIS A 269 7.40 -9.32 -13.44
CA HIS A 269 6.54 -10.35 -14.04
C HIS A 269 5.06 -10.01 -13.94
N PHE A 270 4.64 -9.38 -12.86
CA PHE A 270 3.26 -8.98 -12.64
C PHE A 270 2.92 -7.79 -13.54
N PHE A 271 2.09 -8.04 -14.58
CA PHE A 271 1.79 -7.03 -15.58
C PHE A 271 1.10 -5.81 -14.98
N GLY A 272 1.70 -4.66 -15.19
CA GLY A 272 1.25 -3.39 -14.62
C GLY A 272 1.95 -3.02 -13.32
N GLY A 273 2.65 -3.95 -12.68
CA GLY A 273 3.37 -3.74 -11.41
C GLY A 273 2.46 -3.54 -10.21
N SER A 274 3.06 -3.32 -9.04
CA SER A 274 2.36 -3.11 -7.77
C SER A 274 1.56 -1.79 -7.72
N SER A 275 0.69 -1.65 -6.72
CA SER A 275 0.00 -0.40 -6.39
C SER A 275 0.96 0.61 -5.73
N LEU A 276 0.57 1.87 -5.73
CA LEU A 276 1.21 2.88 -4.89
C LEU A 276 0.88 2.56 -3.42
N GLY A 277 1.82 2.70 -2.52
CA GLY A 277 1.59 2.49 -1.09
C GLY A 277 0.59 3.48 -0.49
N ALA A 278 0.16 3.23 0.75
CA ALA A 278 -0.79 4.09 1.43
C ALA A 278 -0.27 5.53 1.55
N TYR A 279 -1.16 6.50 1.37
CA TYR A 279 -0.86 7.90 1.64
C TYR A 279 -0.94 8.16 3.15
N SER A 280 -0.10 9.04 3.67
CA SER A 280 -0.13 9.51 5.04
C SER A 280 -0.06 11.04 5.07
N ASP A 281 -0.85 11.71 5.89
CA ASP A 281 -0.77 13.16 6.05
C ASP A 281 0.57 13.59 6.69
N MET A 282 1.21 12.69 7.45
CA MET A 282 2.53 12.92 8.03
C MET A 282 3.67 12.80 7.02
N ASN A 283 3.60 11.83 6.09
CA ASN A 283 4.74 11.44 5.25
C ASN A 283 4.43 11.46 3.74
N GLY A 284 3.21 11.80 3.32
CA GLY A 284 2.75 11.69 1.93
C GLY A 284 2.79 10.24 1.43
N TYR A 285 3.14 10.04 0.17
CA TYR A 285 3.51 8.70 -0.35
C TYR A 285 4.95 8.32 0.00
N GLY A 286 5.72 9.24 0.55
CA GLY A 286 7.07 9.03 1.07
C GLY A 286 7.97 8.21 0.14
N HIS A 287 8.49 7.14 0.68
CA HIS A 287 9.43 6.25 -0.01
C HIS A 287 8.79 5.32 -1.05
N PHE A 288 7.47 5.22 -1.10
CA PHE A 288 6.76 4.38 -2.09
C PHE A 288 6.74 5.02 -3.50
N LEU A 289 6.75 6.36 -3.58
CA LEU A 289 6.50 7.06 -4.84
C LEU A 289 7.57 6.80 -5.90
N GLN A 290 8.85 6.84 -5.52
CA GLN A 290 9.95 6.71 -6.48
C GLN A 290 10.00 5.31 -7.13
N PRO A 291 10.02 4.18 -6.39
CA PRO A 291 10.01 2.85 -7.00
C PRO A 291 8.73 2.63 -7.83
N TYR A 292 7.57 3.07 -7.33
CA TYR A 292 6.33 2.99 -8.07
C TYR A 292 6.43 3.63 -9.46
N LEU A 293 6.92 4.87 -9.55
CA LEU A 293 7.06 5.57 -10.84
C LEU A 293 8.03 4.85 -11.80
N ILE A 294 9.12 4.28 -11.29
CA ILE A 294 10.09 3.52 -12.08
C ILE A 294 9.44 2.25 -12.63
N ILE A 295 8.69 1.50 -11.82
CA ILE A 295 7.98 0.28 -12.22
C ILE A 295 6.88 0.60 -13.24
N LYS A 296 6.11 1.68 -13.02
CA LYS A 296 5.08 2.11 -14.00
C LYS A 296 5.70 2.56 -15.32
N LEU A 297 6.85 3.23 -15.28
CA LEU A 297 7.58 3.59 -16.51
C LEU A 297 8.06 2.34 -17.26
N TYR A 298 8.58 1.34 -16.58
CA TYR A 298 8.96 0.05 -17.17
C TYR A 298 7.77 -0.59 -17.91
N TRP A 299 6.63 -0.73 -17.26
CA TRP A 299 5.44 -1.33 -17.86
C TRP A 299 4.81 -0.46 -18.96
N PHE A 300 4.89 0.86 -18.84
CA PHE A 300 4.43 1.77 -19.89
C PHE A 300 5.27 1.65 -21.17
N LEU A 301 6.59 1.53 -21.04
CA LEU A 301 7.48 1.26 -22.18
C LEU A 301 7.15 -0.07 -22.84
N PHE A 302 6.91 -1.12 -22.05
CA PHE A 302 6.43 -2.39 -22.56
C PHE A 302 5.09 -2.25 -23.27
N GLY A 303 4.16 -1.50 -22.71
CA GLY A 303 2.88 -1.15 -23.34
C GLY A 303 3.06 -0.47 -24.70
N ILE A 304 3.99 0.48 -24.83
CA ILE A 304 4.31 1.11 -26.11
C ILE A 304 4.84 0.09 -27.13
N LEU A 305 5.70 -0.84 -26.71
CA LEU A 305 6.16 -1.94 -27.57
C LEU A 305 4.99 -2.80 -28.05
N LEU A 306 4.04 -3.13 -27.15
CA LEU A 306 2.82 -3.84 -27.53
C LEU A 306 1.97 -3.06 -28.55
N LEU A 307 1.83 -1.74 -28.39
CA LEU A 307 1.14 -0.89 -29.37
C LEU A 307 1.84 -0.88 -30.73
N ILE A 308 3.16 -0.81 -30.75
CA ILE A 308 3.94 -0.86 -31.99
C ILE A 308 3.69 -2.19 -32.68
N ILE A 309 3.87 -3.31 -31.99
CA ILE A 309 3.65 -4.67 -32.52
C ILE A 309 2.20 -4.81 -33.00
N GLY A 310 1.22 -4.40 -32.16
CA GLY A 310 -0.20 -4.39 -32.50
C GLY A 310 -0.50 -3.61 -33.79
N SER A 311 0.15 -2.45 -33.98
CA SER A 311 0.00 -1.64 -35.19
C SER A 311 0.53 -2.34 -36.47
N LEU A 312 1.64 -3.07 -36.32
CA LEU A 312 2.27 -3.78 -37.44
C LEU A 312 1.45 -5.00 -37.90
N ILE A 313 0.89 -5.73 -36.91
CA ILE A 313 0.09 -6.93 -37.16
C ILE A 313 -1.40 -6.67 -37.32
N SER A 314 -1.84 -5.43 -37.13
CA SER A 314 -3.25 -5.05 -37.28
C SER A 314 -3.78 -5.41 -38.64
N VAL A 315 -5.04 -5.85 -38.70
CA VAL A 315 -5.71 -6.21 -39.95
C VAL A 315 -5.81 -4.98 -40.85
N ARG A 316 -5.31 -5.09 -42.07
CA ARG A 316 -5.43 -4.07 -43.13
C ARG A 316 -5.91 -4.74 -44.41
N GLY A 317 -6.96 -4.19 -45.01
CA GLY A 317 -7.62 -4.81 -46.16
C GLY A 317 -8.39 -6.09 -45.78
N ASN A 318 -8.30 -7.16 -46.55
CA ASN A 318 -9.05 -8.40 -46.35
C ASN A 318 -8.22 -9.52 -45.71
N GLU A 319 -6.93 -9.31 -45.42
CA GLU A 319 -6.10 -10.35 -44.85
C GLU A 319 -6.34 -10.56 -43.35
N THR A 320 -7.00 -11.66 -43.00
CA THR A 320 -7.35 -12.01 -41.62
C THR A 320 -6.41 -13.04 -40.99
N ASN A 321 -5.63 -13.75 -41.80
CA ASN A 321 -4.72 -14.79 -41.31
C ASN A 321 -3.54 -14.17 -40.55
N LEU A 322 -3.41 -14.50 -39.24
CA LEU A 322 -2.40 -13.92 -38.36
C LEU A 322 -0.96 -14.21 -38.85
N ILE A 323 -0.67 -15.43 -39.33
CA ILE A 323 0.66 -15.80 -39.82
C ILE A 323 1.06 -14.94 -41.02
N LYS A 324 0.13 -14.72 -41.94
CA LYS A 324 0.39 -13.84 -43.10
C LYS A 324 0.58 -12.39 -42.67
N ARG A 325 -0.21 -11.93 -41.70
CA ARG A 325 -0.06 -10.56 -41.12
C ARG A 325 1.32 -10.37 -40.50
N ILE A 326 1.83 -11.36 -39.76
CA ILE A 326 3.19 -11.35 -39.19
C ILE A 326 4.25 -11.27 -40.28
N LYS A 327 4.11 -12.03 -41.38
CA LYS A 327 5.02 -11.94 -42.50
C LYS A 327 5.02 -10.58 -43.17
N ILE A 328 3.83 -9.97 -43.32
CA ILE A 328 3.68 -8.62 -43.91
C ILE A 328 4.19 -7.53 -42.96
N ALA A 329 4.16 -7.75 -41.64
CA ALA A 329 4.62 -6.78 -40.63
C ALA A 329 6.07 -6.33 -40.89
N LYS A 330 6.96 -7.23 -41.34
CA LYS A 330 8.35 -6.90 -41.71
C LYS A 330 8.45 -5.77 -42.73
N TYR A 331 7.54 -5.73 -43.70
CA TYR A 331 7.52 -4.70 -44.76
C TYR A 331 6.87 -3.40 -44.31
N LYS A 332 6.09 -3.41 -43.21
CA LYS A 332 5.49 -2.22 -42.65
C LYS A 332 6.45 -1.45 -41.69
N PHE A 333 7.59 -2.07 -41.34
CA PHE A 333 8.56 -1.49 -40.42
C PHE A 333 9.36 -0.38 -41.12
N SER A 334 8.92 0.87 -40.99
CA SER A 334 9.64 2.00 -41.57
C SER A 334 10.90 2.32 -40.76
N LYS A 335 11.96 2.84 -41.40
CA LYS A 335 13.21 3.24 -40.70
C LYS A 335 12.99 4.14 -39.48
N PRO A 336 12.11 5.18 -39.51
CA PRO A 336 11.83 5.99 -38.32
C PRO A 336 11.14 5.20 -37.19
N LEU A 337 10.22 4.28 -37.53
CA LEU A 337 9.54 3.46 -36.54
C LEU A 337 10.51 2.46 -35.91
N LEU A 338 11.42 1.89 -36.70
CA LEU A 338 12.46 1.00 -36.20
C LEU A 338 13.35 1.72 -35.17
N LYS A 339 13.90 2.90 -35.53
CA LYS A 339 14.69 3.71 -34.57
C LYS A 339 13.93 4.05 -33.29
N PHE A 340 12.66 4.37 -33.39
CA PHE A 340 11.83 4.63 -32.23
C PHE A 340 11.66 3.37 -31.38
N THR A 341 11.42 2.22 -32.00
CA THR A 341 11.31 0.93 -31.32
C THR A 341 12.61 0.55 -30.61
N ASP A 342 13.76 0.74 -31.28
CA ASP A 342 15.07 0.44 -30.71
C ASP A 342 15.34 1.29 -29.45
N ILE A 343 15.00 2.57 -29.47
CA ILE A 343 15.12 3.47 -28.32
C ILE A 343 14.22 2.99 -27.17
N ILE A 344 12.96 2.68 -27.44
CA ILE A 344 12.02 2.22 -26.40
C ILE A 344 12.47 0.88 -25.82
N LEU A 345 12.89 -0.07 -26.66
CA LEU A 345 13.37 -1.37 -26.23
C LEU A 345 14.65 -1.25 -25.38
N PHE A 346 15.60 -0.43 -25.81
CA PHE A 346 16.83 -0.17 -25.06
C PHE A 346 16.55 0.44 -23.69
N THR A 347 15.67 1.45 -23.64
CA THR A 347 15.27 2.08 -22.37
C THR A 347 14.52 1.08 -21.48
N PHE A 348 13.64 0.26 -22.04
CA PHE A 348 12.92 -0.79 -21.30
C PHE A 348 13.89 -1.79 -20.64
N ILE A 349 14.91 -2.25 -21.40
CA ILE A 349 15.93 -3.18 -20.88
C ILE A 349 16.75 -2.52 -19.76
N ILE A 350 17.16 -1.26 -19.92
CA ILE A 350 17.92 -0.54 -18.90
C ILE A 350 17.10 -0.39 -17.61
N ILE A 351 15.84 0.03 -17.71
CA ILE A 351 14.98 0.20 -16.54
C ILE A 351 14.68 -1.15 -15.89
N GLY A 352 14.41 -2.18 -16.68
CA GLY A 352 14.24 -3.54 -16.15
C GLY A 352 15.49 -4.06 -15.44
N GLY A 353 16.67 -3.82 -15.99
CA GLY A 353 17.96 -4.12 -15.34
C GLY A 353 18.17 -3.32 -14.06
N PHE A 354 17.76 -2.05 -14.03
CA PHE A 354 17.81 -1.22 -12.82
C PHE A 354 16.86 -1.70 -11.73
N ILE A 355 15.63 -2.11 -12.08
CA ILE A 355 14.69 -2.70 -11.13
C ILE A 355 15.27 -4.00 -10.59
N PHE A 356 15.72 -4.91 -11.45
CA PHE A 356 16.32 -6.17 -11.05
C PHE A 356 17.53 -5.98 -10.13
N TYR A 357 18.40 -5.01 -10.44
CA TYR A 357 19.55 -4.69 -9.59
C TYR A 357 19.12 -4.28 -8.18
N ASN A 358 18.08 -3.41 -8.05
CA ASN A 358 17.60 -2.98 -6.75
C ASN A 358 16.91 -4.11 -5.96
N THR A 359 16.07 -4.91 -6.62
CA THR A 359 15.21 -5.88 -5.95
C THR A 359 15.86 -7.24 -5.73
N ASN A 360 16.92 -7.62 -6.49
CA ASN A 360 17.50 -8.96 -6.45
C ASN A 360 19.01 -8.99 -6.19
N ILE A 361 19.72 -7.85 -6.34
CA ILE A 361 21.19 -7.78 -6.13
C ILE A 361 21.51 -6.89 -4.94
N LEU A 362 20.90 -5.71 -4.86
CA LEU A 362 21.10 -4.76 -3.78
C LEU A 362 20.32 -5.15 -2.53
N ASN A 363 19.12 -5.67 -2.73
CA ASN A 363 18.26 -6.30 -1.72
C ASN A 363 17.98 -7.74 -2.15
N GLU A 364 17.67 -8.61 -1.20
CA GLU A 364 17.36 -10.01 -1.47
C GLU A 364 15.84 -10.18 -1.66
N TYR A 365 15.44 -10.62 -2.86
CA TYR A 365 14.05 -11.00 -3.11
C TYR A 365 13.81 -12.46 -2.71
N TRP A 366 12.82 -12.67 -1.88
CA TRP A 366 12.36 -14.00 -1.47
C TRP A 366 10.96 -14.24 -2.00
N SER A 367 10.79 -15.31 -2.74
CA SER A 367 9.46 -15.79 -3.08
C SER A 367 8.73 -16.31 -1.83
N ASN A 368 7.40 -16.39 -1.88
CA ASN A 368 6.62 -16.94 -0.77
C ASN A 368 7.08 -18.36 -0.37
N SER A 369 7.45 -19.19 -1.36
CA SER A 369 7.96 -20.54 -1.12
C SER A 369 9.30 -20.53 -0.37
N GLU A 370 10.25 -19.69 -0.80
CA GLU A 370 11.56 -19.57 -0.15
C GLU A 370 11.42 -19.03 1.28
N ALA A 371 10.54 -18.06 1.50
CA ALA A 371 10.26 -17.54 2.84
C ALA A 371 9.63 -18.61 3.75
N THR A 372 8.71 -19.43 3.23
CA THR A 372 8.13 -20.56 3.97
C THR A 372 9.18 -21.61 4.29
N GLU A 373 10.01 -22.03 3.31
CA GLU A 373 11.09 -22.99 3.52
C GLU A 373 12.12 -22.49 4.55
N PHE A 374 12.44 -21.20 4.53
CA PHE A 374 13.31 -20.60 5.53
C PHE A 374 12.73 -20.69 6.95
N ARG A 375 11.44 -20.37 7.13
CA ARG A 375 10.75 -20.50 8.43
C ARG A 375 10.70 -21.93 8.92
N VAL A 376 10.44 -22.89 8.02
CA VAL A 376 10.48 -24.32 8.32
C VAL A 376 11.87 -24.75 8.76
N ALA A 377 12.92 -24.32 8.06
CA ALA A 377 14.30 -24.64 8.43
C ALA A 377 14.70 -23.99 9.76
N TYR A 378 14.31 -22.72 9.98
CA TYR A 378 14.51 -22.02 11.24
C TYR A 378 13.93 -22.82 12.42
N GLU A 379 12.68 -23.24 12.33
CA GLU A 379 12.03 -23.98 13.38
C GLU A 379 12.68 -25.35 13.60
N LYS A 380 12.94 -26.12 12.54
CA LYS A 380 13.56 -27.46 12.64
C LYS A 380 14.96 -27.42 13.26
N GLU A 381 15.74 -26.39 12.97
CA GLU A 381 17.12 -26.32 13.45
C GLU A 381 17.26 -25.60 14.80
N LEU A 382 16.46 -24.57 15.06
CA LEU A 382 16.63 -23.73 16.25
C LEU A 382 15.65 -24.02 17.39
N LYS A 383 14.56 -24.74 17.15
CA LYS A 383 13.57 -25.06 18.21
C LYS A 383 14.17 -25.84 19.39
N GLN A 384 15.26 -26.55 19.19
CA GLN A 384 16.00 -27.20 20.27
C GLN A 384 16.50 -26.21 21.35
N PHE A 385 16.58 -24.92 21.02
CA PHE A 385 17.04 -23.85 21.90
C PHE A 385 15.89 -23.10 22.59
N GLU A 386 14.63 -23.48 22.34
CA GLU A 386 13.44 -22.81 22.87
C GLU A 386 13.42 -22.72 24.42
N TYR A 387 13.88 -23.78 25.09
CA TYR A 387 13.81 -23.89 26.55
C TYR A 387 15.19 -23.79 27.23
N ILE A 388 16.21 -23.34 26.49
CA ILE A 388 17.53 -23.15 27.11
C ILE A 388 17.50 -21.87 27.95
N THR A 389 17.93 -22.03 29.23
CA THR A 389 18.02 -20.92 30.18
C THR A 389 18.91 -19.82 29.64
N GLN A 390 18.34 -18.63 29.51
CA GLN A 390 19.02 -17.41 29.09
C GLN A 390 19.01 -16.38 30.24
N PRO A 391 20.01 -15.47 30.29
CA PRO A 391 19.92 -14.34 31.21
C PRO A 391 18.83 -13.39 30.78
N LYS A 392 18.35 -12.56 31.73
CA LYS A 392 17.35 -11.52 31.46
C LYS A 392 18.00 -10.15 31.35
N ILE A 393 17.48 -9.29 30.47
CA ILE A 393 17.90 -7.90 30.37
C ILE A 393 17.30 -7.15 31.57
N VAL A 394 18.14 -6.47 32.37
CA VAL A 394 17.72 -5.71 33.56
C VAL A 394 18.05 -4.22 33.46
N ASP A 395 18.95 -3.84 32.54
CA ASP A 395 19.30 -2.44 32.28
C ASP A 395 19.60 -2.27 30.79
N VAL A 396 19.08 -1.19 30.23
CA VAL A 396 19.24 -0.80 28.80
C VAL A 396 19.78 0.63 28.75
N ASN A 397 20.98 0.80 28.21
CA ASN A 397 21.58 2.11 28.01
C ASN A 397 22.05 2.23 26.56
N LEU A 398 21.36 3.06 25.75
CA LEU A 398 21.58 3.15 24.33
C LEU A 398 21.75 4.59 23.86
N GLN A 399 22.57 4.76 22.84
CA GLN A 399 22.63 5.96 22.02
C GLN A 399 22.13 5.60 20.62
N LEU A 400 21.05 6.25 20.19
CA LEU A 400 20.40 6.02 18.89
C LEU A 400 20.50 7.27 18.03
N GLU A 401 21.03 7.13 16.83
CA GLU A 401 21.11 8.15 15.80
C GLU A 401 20.14 7.83 14.66
N LEU A 402 19.00 8.52 14.60
CA LEU A 402 18.03 8.41 13.50
C LEU A 402 18.41 9.38 12.37
N TYR A 403 18.32 8.90 11.14
CA TYR A 403 18.51 9.68 9.91
C TYR A 403 17.25 9.59 9.03
N PRO A 404 16.14 10.28 9.36
CA PRO A 404 14.87 10.14 8.67
C PRO A 404 14.97 10.36 7.15
N SER A 405 15.76 11.34 6.70
CA SER A 405 15.95 11.63 5.27
C SER A 405 16.61 10.51 4.48
N LYS A 406 17.34 9.61 5.15
CA LYS A 406 17.96 8.41 4.56
C LYS A 406 17.18 7.14 4.88
N ARG A 407 16.26 7.21 5.84
CA ARG A 407 15.56 6.07 6.43
C ARG A 407 16.54 5.07 7.08
N ASP A 408 17.54 5.61 7.78
CA ASP A 408 18.62 4.85 8.43
C ASP A 408 18.60 5.11 9.93
N TYR A 409 19.18 4.18 10.71
CA TYR A 409 19.61 4.44 12.06
C TYR A 409 20.97 3.81 12.37
N LYS A 410 21.61 4.31 13.42
CA LYS A 410 22.73 3.67 14.10
C LYS A 410 22.44 3.64 15.58
N VAL A 411 22.70 2.54 16.23
CA VAL A 411 22.55 2.39 17.67
C VAL A 411 23.81 1.76 18.26
N GLU A 412 24.24 2.28 19.40
CA GLU A 412 25.30 1.67 20.20
C GLU A 412 24.97 1.81 21.69
N GLY A 413 25.48 0.91 22.48
CA GLY A 413 25.27 0.92 23.92
C GLY A 413 25.44 -0.46 24.52
N TYR A 414 24.77 -0.68 25.64
CA TYR A 414 24.85 -1.98 26.31
C TYR A 414 23.50 -2.43 26.91
N TYR A 415 23.38 -3.72 27.05
CA TYR A 415 22.42 -4.39 27.92
C TYR A 415 23.14 -4.97 29.14
N MET A 416 22.60 -4.76 30.33
CA MET A 416 23.00 -5.52 31.52
C MET A 416 22.18 -6.80 31.56
N LEU A 417 22.84 -7.92 31.42
CA LEU A 417 22.24 -9.25 31.44
C LEU A 417 22.43 -9.87 32.81
N LYS A 418 21.35 -10.29 33.47
CA LYS A 418 21.40 -10.91 34.79
C LYS A 418 20.91 -12.37 34.74
N ASN A 419 21.64 -13.27 35.35
CA ASN A 419 21.18 -14.62 35.57
C ASN A 419 20.20 -14.69 36.74
N THR A 420 18.90 -14.77 36.41
CA THR A 420 17.81 -14.88 37.39
C THR A 420 17.46 -16.33 37.69
N SER A 421 18.14 -17.30 37.06
CA SER A 421 17.91 -18.73 37.27
C SER A 421 18.82 -19.28 38.37
N ILE A 422 18.58 -20.55 38.72
CA ILE A 422 19.42 -21.30 39.67
C ILE A 422 20.59 -22.02 38.99
N GLU A 423 20.69 -21.97 37.66
CA GLU A 423 21.69 -22.65 36.87
C GLU A 423 22.78 -21.74 36.39
N ASN A 424 23.96 -22.28 36.15
CA ASN A 424 25.07 -21.52 35.55
C ASN A 424 24.86 -21.37 34.05
N ILE A 425 24.80 -20.16 33.54
CA ILE A 425 24.65 -19.87 32.12
C ILE A 425 26.05 -19.80 31.47
N LYS A 426 26.35 -20.73 30.57
CA LYS A 426 27.64 -20.83 29.87
C LYS A 426 27.59 -20.19 28.52
N ALA A 427 26.41 -20.12 27.89
CA ALA A 427 26.23 -19.58 26.54
C ALA A 427 25.06 -18.62 26.47
N ILE A 428 25.25 -17.49 25.81
CA ILE A 428 24.23 -16.52 25.52
C ILE A 428 23.88 -16.63 24.05
N HIS A 429 22.62 -16.84 23.75
CA HIS A 429 22.07 -16.96 22.43
C HIS A 429 21.49 -15.61 22.00
N ILE A 430 21.83 -15.13 20.82
CA ILE A 430 21.39 -13.84 20.30
C ILE A 430 20.79 -14.00 18.91
N GLN A 431 19.57 -13.52 18.76
CA GLN A 431 18.86 -13.41 17.51
C GLN A 431 18.93 -11.98 17.02
N LYS A 432 19.47 -11.74 15.80
CA LYS A 432 19.28 -10.50 15.06
C LYS A 432 17.91 -10.49 14.41
N LEU A 433 17.33 -9.31 14.24
CA LEU A 433 16.13 -9.15 13.40
C LEU A 433 16.40 -9.71 11.99
N LEU A 434 15.49 -10.55 11.49
CA LEU A 434 15.59 -11.16 10.16
C LEU A 434 15.20 -10.16 9.06
N GLU A 435 15.90 -9.05 9.03
CA GLU A 435 15.82 -8.04 7.97
C GLU A 435 17.22 -7.80 7.41
N GLU A 436 17.35 -7.80 6.09
CA GLU A 436 18.64 -7.65 5.40
C GLU A 436 19.29 -6.30 5.69
N ASN A 437 18.47 -5.27 5.86
CA ASN A 437 18.93 -3.89 6.11
C ASN A 437 19.54 -3.70 7.50
N VAL A 438 19.34 -4.67 8.43
CA VAL A 438 19.90 -4.65 9.78
C VAL A 438 21.26 -5.36 9.79
N THR A 439 22.30 -4.66 10.26
CA THR A 439 23.62 -5.23 10.45
C THR A 439 24.07 -5.04 11.89
N ILE A 440 24.48 -6.12 12.55
CA ILE A 440 25.18 -6.03 13.83
C ILE A 440 26.67 -5.84 13.55
N ASP A 441 27.17 -4.63 13.79
CA ASP A 441 28.56 -4.25 13.54
C ASP A 441 29.49 -4.90 14.57
N SER A 442 29.06 -4.98 15.82
CA SER A 442 29.82 -5.65 16.89
C SER A 442 28.92 -6.10 18.03
N ILE A 443 29.28 -7.22 18.69
CA ILE A 443 28.80 -7.63 19.99
C ILE A 443 30.01 -8.04 20.83
N SER A 444 30.07 -7.61 22.09
CA SER A 444 31.09 -8.01 23.05
C SER A 444 30.54 -8.11 24.46
N PHE A 445 31.18 -8.98 25.28
CA PHE A 445 30.80 -9.21 26.67
C PHE A 445 31.98 -8.91 27.59
N GLU A 446 31.69 -8.36 28.75
CA GLU A 446 32.72 -8.29 29.84
C GLU A 446 33.17 -9.70 30.21
N GLY A 447 34.46 -9.88 30.47
CA GLY A 447 35.03 -11.17 30.84
C GLY A 447 35.46 -12.07 29.66
N GLY A 448 35.09 -11.71 28.44
CA GLY A 448 35.47 -12.41 27.21
C GLY A 448 34.57 -13.58 26.83
N PHE A 449 34.62 -13.95 25.56
CA PHE A 449 33.74 -14.96 24.96
C PHE A 449 34.38 -15.61 23.72
N THR A 450 33.77 -16.70 23.25
CA THR A 450 33.98 -17.26 21.90
C THR A 450 32.67 -17.32 21.17
N ARG A 451 32.65 -16.92 19.89
CA ARG A 451 31.42 -16.87 19.08
C ARG A 451 31.30 -18.13 18.23
N ASN A 452 30.17 -18.80 18.30
CA ASN A 452 29.78 -19.88 17.40
C ASN A 452 28.81 -19.32 16.35
N ASN A 453 29.17 -19.44 15.08
CA ASN A 453 28.41 -18.93 13.93
C ASN A 453 27.71 -20.07 13.14
N GLN A 454 27.53 -21.26 13.72
CA GLN A 454 26.90 -22.41 13.06
C GLN A 454 25.53 -22.06 12.44
N TYR A 455 24.76 -21.19 13.10
CA TYR A 455 23.42 -20.80 12.70
C TYR A 455 23.34 -19.40 12.07
N LYS A 456 24.46 -18.94 11.48
CA LYS A 456 24.53 -17.61 10.87
C LYS A 456 23.47 -17.41 9.77
N LYS A 457 23.06 -18.46 9.04
CA LYS A 457 22.02 -18.39 8.02
C LYS A 457 20.65 -17.91 8.55
N PHE A 458 20.43 -18.05 9.88
CA PHE A 458 19.24 -17.56 10.56
C PHE A 458 19.48 -16.28 11.35
N ASP A 459 20.61 -15.61 11.13
CA ASP A 459 21.03 -14.47 11.93
C ASP A 459 21.08 -14.76 13.43
N TYR A 460 21.36 -16.02 13.78
CA TYR A 460 21.41 -16.53 15.13
C TYR A 460 22.85 -16.86 15.51
N SER A 461 23.31 -16.32 16.65
CA SER A 461 24.69 -16.50 17.13
C SER A 461 24.69 -16.99 18.58
N ILE A 462 25.61 -17.90 18.89
CA ILE A 462 25.82 -18.41 20.24
C ILE A 462 27.17 -17.89 20.76
N PHE A 463 27.14 -17.21 21.89
CA PHE A 463 28.31 -16.64 22.55
C PHE A 463 28.63 -17.45 23.79
N ASN A 464 29.69 -18.29 23.74
CA ASN A 464 30.17 -19.06 24.89
C ASN A 464 31.02 -18.12 25.73
N LEU A 465 30.58 -17.87 26.97
CA LEU A 465 31.30 -17.07 27.95
C LEU A 465 32.56 -17.77 28.42
N LYS A 466 33.65 -17.08 28.65
CA LYS A 466 34.86 -17.67 29.25
C LYS A 466 34.62 -18.10 30.69
N ASN A 467 33.87 -17.31 31.44
CA ASN A 467 33.42 -17.64 32.80
C ASN A 467 31.89 -17.77 32.76
N ALA A 468 31.37 -18.88 33.22
CA ALA A 468 29.93 -19.07 33.30
C ALA A 468 29.30 -18.04 34.23
N LEU A 469 28.17 -17.47 33.84
CA LEU A 469 27.41 -16.51 34.64
C LEU A 469 26.69 -17.28 35.75
N GLN A 470 27.13 -17.09 37.00
CA GLN A 470 26.55 -17.75 38.17
C GLN A 470 25.13 -17.21 38.47
N PRO A 471 24.29 -17.92 39.22
CA PRO A 471 23.03 -17.37 39.73
C PRO A 471 23.22 -16.00 40.39
N CYS A 472 22.34 -15.09 40.10
CA CYS A 472 22.36 -13.65 40.51
C CYS A 472 23.48 -12.79 39.94
N ASP A 473 24.48 -13.35 39.24
CA ASP A 473 25.50 -12.57 38.57
C ASP A 473 24.99 -11.81 37.37
N SER A 474 25.68 -10.74 37.01
CA SER A 474 25.36 -9.91 35.83
C SER A 474 26.56 -9.73 34.93
N VAL A 475 26.33 -9.56 33.63
CA VAL A 475 27.36 -9.27 32.64
C VAL A 475 26.85 -8.20 31.67
N LYS A 476 27.71 -7.24 31.29
CA LYS A 476 27.37 -6.28 30.24
C LYS A 476 27.63 -6.88 28.86
N MET A 477 26.61 -6.74 28.00
CA MET A 477 26.70 -6.99 26.59
C MET A 477 26.70 -5.65 25.85
N TYR A 478 27.82 -5.27 25.28
CA TYR A 478 27.93 -4.10 24.41
C TYR A 478 27.60 -4.50 22.98
N PHE A 479 26.86 -3.65 22.28
CA PHE A 479 26.61 -3.87 20.85
C PHE A 479 26.59 -2.57 20.07
N LYS A 480 26.89 -2.70 18.79
CA LYS A 480 26.66 -1.67 17.75
C LYS A 480 25.88 -2.30 16.63
N GLN A 481 24.85 -1.60 16.18
CA GLN A 481 23.98 -2.04 15.11
C GLN A 481 23.62 -0.86 14.21
N SER A 482 23.50 -1.15 12.94
CA SER A 482 23.03 -0.18 11.95
C SER A 482 21.89 -0.76 11.13
N PHE A 483 20.96 0.10 10.74
CA PHE A 483 19.94 -0.14 9.74
C PHE A 483 20.25 0.79 8.58
N THR A 484 20.38 0.24 7.38
CA THR A 484 20.73 1.02 6.19
C THR A 484 19.80 0.66 5.05
N THR A 485 19.02 1.64 4.60
CA THR A 485 18.14 1.48 3.45
C THR A 485 18.93 1.47 2.16
N LYS A 486 18.78 0.42 1.35
CA LYS A 486 19.50 0.24 0.08
C LYS A 486 18.52 0.33 -1.07
N GLY A 487 18.56 1.42 -1.85
CA GLY A 487 17.70 1.58 -3.02
C GLY A 487 16.22 1.36 -2.70
N PHE A 488 15.60 0.39 -3.36
CA PHE A 488 14.21 -0.04 -3.07
C PHE A 488 14.06 -1.56 -3.18
N GLU A 489 13.16 -2.09 -2.37
CA GLU A 489 12.85 -3.50 -2.25
C GLU A 489 11.66 -3.88 -3.14
N GLN A 490 11.48 -5.18 -3.37
CA GLN A 490 10.29 -5.75 -3.99
C GLN A 490 9.11 -5.69 -3.00
N GLY A 491 7.94 -5.23 -3.47
CA GLY A 491 6.73 -5.17 -2.67
C GLY A 491 6.74 -4.03 -1.65
N ASN A 492 6.18 -4.30 -0.47
CA ASN A 492 6.08 -3.31 0.60
C ASN A 492 7.45 -3.09 1.27
N SER A 493 8.06 -1.96 0.99
CA SER A 493 9.28 -1.56 1.70
C SER A 493 8.97 -1.25 3.17
N ASN A 494 9.98 -1.48 4.02
CA ASN A 494 9.90 -1.21 5.45
C ASN A 494 9.43 0.23 5.73
N SER A 495 8.37 0.37 6.52
CA SER A 495 7.77 1.65 6.92
C SER A 495 8.08 2.05 8.37
N ASN A 496 8.96 1.32 9.06
CA ASN A 496 9.34 1.62 10.44
C ASN A 496 10.13 2.93 10.52
N ILE A 497 11.00 3.19 9.53
CA ILE A 497 11.77 4.42 9.44
C ILE A 497 11.37 5.15 8.17
N VAL A 498 10.79 6.32 8.33
CA VAL A 498 10.24 7.14 7.25
C VAL A 498 10.71 8.59 7.36
N TYR A 499 10.47 9.40 6.34
CA TYR A 499 10.94 10.79 6.32
C TYR A 499 10.32 11.64 7.43
N ASN A 500 9.06 11.37 7.78
CA ASN A 500 8.34 11.99 8.90
C ASN A 500 7.35 11.01 9.50
N GLY A 501 7.46 10.72 10.82
CA GLY A 501 6.61 9.74 11.49
C GLY A 501 7.25 8.36 11.66
N THR A 502 8.57 8.30 11.87
CA THR A 502 9.27 7.06 12.24
C THR A 502 8.63 6.46 13.50
N PHE A 503 8.29 5.18 13.45
CA PHE A 503 7.81 4.41 14.58
C PHE A 503 8.31 2.96 14.51
N PHE A 504 8.98 2.51 15.55
CA PHE A 504 9.34 1.10 15.77
C PHE A 504 9.54 0.83 17.27
N ASN A 505 9.68 -0.43 17.64
CA ASN A 505 9.91 -0.86 19.01
C ASN A 505 11.27 -1.57 19.18
N ASN A 506 11.58 -2.01 20.38
CA ASN A 506 12.84 -2.67 20.73
C ASN A 506 13.07 -4.03 20.03
N GLU A 507 12.08 -4.59 19.33
CA GLU A 507 12.27 -5.79 18.49
C GLU A 507 13.26 -5.54 17.33
N GLN A 508 13.52 -4.28 16.99
CA GLN A 508 14.55 -3.90 16.01
C GLN A 508 15.98 -4.18 16.50
N PHE A 509 16.18 -4.34 17.79
CA PHE A 509 17.49 -4.55 18.42
C PHE A 509 17.74 -6.03 18.70
N PRO A 510 18.98 -6.44 19.05
CA PRO A 510 19.28 -7.85 19.34
C PRO A 510 18.43 -8.40 20.48
N THR A 511 17.81 -9.56 20.26
CA THR A 511 16.99 -10.27 21.25
C THR A 511 17.71 -11.51 21.76
N LEU A 512 17.38 -11.94 22.98
CA LEU A 512 17.97 -13.13 23.61
C LEU A 512 17.16 -14.40 23.31
N GLY A 513 17.86 -15.49 23.04
CA GLY A 513 17.27 -16.80 22.88
C GLY A 513 16.54 -17.02 21.55
N TYR A 514 15.77 -18.10 21.51
CA TYR A 514 14.94 -18.50 20.36
C TYR A 514 13.71 -17.63 20.24
N ASN A 515 13.41 -17.17 19.03
CA ASN A 515 12.28 -16.28 18.79
C ASN A 515 11.14 -17.00 18.04
N LYS A 516 10.04 -17.29 18.75
CA LYS A 516 8.85 -17.96 18.20
C LYS A 516 8.12 -17.17 17.10
N LYS A 517 8.40 -15.88 16.95
CA LYS A 517 7.82 -15.03 15.89
C LYS A 517 8.23 -15.50 14.49
N TYR A 518 9.39 -16.13 14.38
CA TYR A 518 9.91 -16.63 13.10
C TYR A 518 9.45 -18.06 12.77
N GLU A 519 8.69 -18.73 13.63
CA GLU A 519 8.05 -19.99 13.31
C GLU A 519 7.00 -19.84 12.21
N LEU A 520 6.76 -20.90 11.46
CA LEU A 520 5.67 -20.95 10.49
C LEU A 520 4.33 -20.84 11.22
N GLN A 521 3.47 -19.89 10.81
CA GLN A 521 2.25 -19.54 11.54
C GLN A 521 1.04 -20.38 11.11
N ASP A 522 0.88 -20.60 9.79
CA ASP A 522 -0.29 -21.27 9.22
C ASP A 522 -0.29 -22.76 9.53
N GLU A 523 -1.42 -23.28 10.05
CA GLU A 523 -1.53 -24.68 10.47
C GLU A 523 -1.58 -25.68 9.30
N ASP A 524 -2.06 -25.25 8.14
CA ASP A 524 -2.15 -26.11 6.96
C ASP A 524 -0.76 -26.25 6.32
N GLU A 525 -0.03 -25.16 6.18
CA GLU A 525 1.38 -25.17 5.74
C GLU A 525 2.26 -25.97 6.72
N ARG A 526 2.04 -25.85 8.03
CA ARG A 526 2.76 -26.65 9.03
C ARG A 526 2.57 -28.15 8.82
N ARG A 527 1.32 -28.57 8.52
CA ARG A 527 1.03 -30.00 8.23
C ARG A 527 1.72 -30.48 6.94
N GLU A 528 1.75 -29.64 5.90
CA GLU A 528 2.44 -29.96 4.65
C GLU A 528 3.94 -30.16 4.85
N HIS A 529 4.55 -29.38 5.74
CA HIS A 529 5.97 -29.48 6.08
C HIS A 529 6.31 -30.43 7.25
N ASN A 530 5.33 -31.21 7.75
CA ASN A 530 5.46 -32.15 8.88
C ASN A 530 5.95 -31.46 10.16
N LEU A 531 5.51 -30.24 10.43
CA LEU A 531 5.73 -29.55 11.69
C LEU A 531 4.59 -29.88 12.68
N SER A 532 4.93 -29.96 13.95
CA SER A 532 3.92 -30.11 15.03
C SER A 532 3.04 -28.85 15.09
N LYS A 533 1.81 -29.01 15.59
CA LYS A 533 0.99 -27.87 15.93
C LYS A 533 1.73 -26.93 16.89
N ARG A 534 1.54 -25.62 16.70
CA ARG A 534 2.08 -24.65 17.65
C ARG A 534 1.48 -24.88 19.03
N SER A 535 2.33 -24.80 20.04
CA SER A 535 1.87 -24.85 21.44
C SER A 535 0.96 -23.64 21.69
N ARG A 536 -0.16 -23.87 22.33
CA ARG A 536 -0.97 -22.77 22.87
C ARG A 536 -0.19 -22.05 23.97
N LYS A 537 -0.58 -20.83 24.29
CA LYS A 537 -0.10 -20.17 25.50
C LYS A 537 -0.32 -21.10 26.69
N ALA A 538 0.61 -21.05 27.63
CA ALA A 538 0.51 -21.80 28.86
C ALA A 538 -0.78 -21.50 29.64
N ASN A 539 -1.21 -22.43 30.46
CA ASN A 539 -2.34 -22.20 31.35
C ASN A 539 -1.97 -21.13 32.38
N ILE A 540 -2.90 -20.25 32.72
CA ILE A 540 -2.71 -19.20 33.74
C ILE A 540 -2.27 -19.75 35.09
N ASP A 541 -2.58 -21.00 35.37
CA ASP A 541 -2.22 -21.71 36.64
C ASP A 541 -0.89 -22.48 36.56
N ASP A 542 -0.13 -22.39 35.43
CA ASP A 542 1.15 -23.08 35.30
C ASP A 542 2.27 -22.34 36.06
N PRO A 543 2.74 -22.86 37.21
CA PRO A 543 3.75 -22.16 38.03
C PRO A 543 5.08 -21.96 37.28
N LYS A 544 5.38 -22.80 36.30
CA LYS A 544 6.62 -22.71 35.53
C LYS A 544 6.60 -21.52 34.52
N GLU A 545 5.42 -21.21 34.02
CA GLU A 545 5.24 -20.13 33.04
C GLU A 545 4.88 -18.80 33.68
N LEU A 546 4.43 -18.79 34.96
CA LEU A 546 4.18 -17.57 35.72
C LEU A 546 5.43 -16.69 35.92
N VAL A 547 6.63 -17.25 35.73
CA VAL A 547 7.90 -16.51 35.78
C VAL A 547 8.25 -15.86 34.41
N ASN A 548 7.49 -16.15 33.39
CA ASN A 548 7.68 -15.61 32.05
C ASN A 548 6.62 -14.54 31.74
N ALA A 549 7.06 -13.35 31.48
CA ALA A 549 6.17 -12.28 31.09
C ALA A 549 5.42 -12.59 29.78
N ARG A 550 4.25 -11.98 29.61
CA ARG A 550 3.32 -12.16 28.47
C ARG A 550 3.97 -12.11 27.10
N SER A 551 4.96 -11.24 26.91
CA SER A 551 5.58 -10.94 25.60
C SER A 551 6.76 -11.87 25.29
N GLY A 552 7.08 -12.82 26.16
CA GLY A 552 8.22 -13.73 26.02
C GLY A 552 9.13 -13.71 27.23
N GLY A 553 10.11 -14.61 27.28
CA GLY A 553 10.96 -14.84 28.47
C GLY A 553 11.83 -13.67 28.93
N ASP A 554 11.78 -12.50 28.29
CA ASP A 554 12.63 -11.34 28.59
C ASP A 554 11.89 -10.01 28.62
N SER A 555 10.62 -10.02 29.02
CA SER A 555 9.84 -8.78 29.20
C SER A 555 9.75 -8.31 30.65
N ASP A 556 10.66 -8.75 31.50
CA ASP A 556 10.76 -8.31 32.90
C ASP A 556 11.14 -6.83 33.02
N GLY A 557 11.08 -6.31 34.25
CA GLY A 557 11.40 -4.90 34.53
C GLY A 557 12.86 -4.54 34.24
N ILE A 558 13.06 -3.52 33.42
CA ILE A 558 14.36 -2.96 33.06
C ILE A 558 14.49 -1.53 33.57
N HIS A 559 15.70 -1.11 33.93
CA HIS A 559 16.08 0.31 33.94
C HIS A 559 16.39 0.73 32.50
N PHE A 560 15.82 1.85 32.09
CA PHE A 560 15.95 2.31 30.70
C PHE A 560 16.53 3.73 30.65
N GLU A 561 17.55 3.90 29.84
CA GLU A 561 18.16 5.19 29.54
C GLU A 561 18.54 5.25 28.06
N MET A 562 18.12 6.30 27.36
CA MET A 562 18.44 6.48 25.95
C MET A 562 18.72 7.94 25.60
N ILE A 563 19.81 8.12 24.83
CA ILE A 563 20.06 9.37 24.11
C ILE A 563 19.63 9.11 22.65
N ILE A 564 18.70 9.92 22.14
CA ILE A 564 18.22 9.80 20.77
C ILE A 564 18.46 11.10 19.99
N GLY A 565 19.17 10.96 18.87
CA GLY A 565 19.41 12.04 17.90
C GLY A 565 18.51 11.90 16.68
N THR A 566 17.91 12.99 16.20
CA THR A 566 17.08 13.03 14.99
C THR A 566 17.31 14.31 14.18
N SER A 567 16.58 14.51 13.10
CA SER A 567 16.62 15.73 12.28
C SER A 567 16.23 16.97 13.10
N LYS A 568 16.72 18.14 12.69
CA LYS A 568 16.49 19.41 13.41
C LYS A 568 15.02 19.82 13.51
N ASP A 569 14.24 19.45 12.53
CA ASP A 569 12.81 19.72 12.40
C ASP A 569 11.93 18.71 13.16
N GLN A 570 12.53 17.65 13.71
CA GLN A 570 11.79 16.59 14.39
C GLN A 570 12.02 16.56 15.90
N THR A 571 11.02 16.02 16.59
CA THR A 571 11.09 15.64 18.01
C THR A 571 11.08 14.13 18.09
N ALA A 572 12.08 13.58 18.80
CA ALA A 572 12.17 12.15 19.04
C ALA A 572 11.71 11.83 20.47
N LEU A 573 10.96 10.72 20.61
CA LEU A 573 10.29 10.32 21.85
C LEU A 573 10.53 8.84 22.13
N VAL A 574 10.86 8.56 23.38
CA VAL A 574 10.99 7.21 23.95
C VAL A 574 10.42 7.23 25.38
N PRO A 575 10.19 6.08 26.07
CA PRO A 575 9.79 6.06 27.46
C PRO A 575 10.76 6.80 28.39
N GLY A 576 10.24 7.25 29.53
CA GLY A 576 11.00 7.94 30.58
C GLY A 576 10.88 9.46 30.56
N ASP A 577 11.51 10.09 31.55
CA ASP A 577 11.50 11.52 31.73
C ASP A 577 12.58 12.18 30.88
N LEU A 578 12.25 13.31 30.24
CA LEU A 578 13.20 14.07 29.45
C LEU A 578 14.15 14.83 30.38
N LEU A 579 15.39 14.32 30.52
CA LEU A 579 16.41 14.95 31.35
C LEU A 579 17.08 16.15 30.68
N ARG A 580 17.29 16.04 29.36
CA ARG A 580 18.00 17.08 28.59
C ARG A 580 17.59 17.06 27.12
N LYS A 581 17.46 18.28 26.56
CA LYS A 581 17.31 18.50 25.11
C LYS A 581 18.41 19.49 24.66
N TRP A 582 19.06 19.19 23.53
CA TRP A 582 20.05 20.10 22.92
C TRP A 582 20.08 19.92 21.41
N THR A 583 20.71 20.85 20.72
CA THR A 583 20.96 20.77 19.28
C THR A 583 22.47 20.79 19.06
N ASP A 584 22.95 19.86 18.25
CA ASP A 584 24.35 19.79 17.83
C ASP A 584 24.42 19.38 16.37
N ASN A 585 25.37 19.96 15.60
CA ASN A 585 25.58 19.65 14.20
C ASN A 585 24.27 19.61 13.35
N ASN A 586 23.37 20.57 13.59
CA ASN A 586 22.07 20.69 12.91
C ASN A 586 21.13 19.48 13.13
N ARG A 587 21.26 18.81 14.28
CA ARG A 587 20.43 17.69 14.73
C ARG A 587 19.91 17.97 16.13
N ASN A 588 18.73 17.50 16.47
CA ASN A 588 18.17 17.56 17.81
C ASN A 588 18.48 16.26 18.57
N TYR A 589 18.86 16.40 19.81
CA TYR A 589 19.15 15.32 20.75
C TYR A 589 18.26 15.40 21.97
N PHE A 590 17.82 14.24 22.44
CA PHE A 590 16.96 14.09 23.60
C PHE A 590 17.52 12.99 24.47
N HIS A 591 17.67 13.26 25.77
CA HIS A 591 18.11 12.29 26.75
C HIS A 591 16.96 11.94 27.66
N TYR A 592 16.53 10.70 27.60
CA TYR A 592 15.45 10.13 28.40
C TYR A 592 15.98 9.10 29.37
N LYS A 593 15.34 9.05 30.57
CA LYS A 593 15.64 8.05 31.60
C LYS A 593 14.39 7.73 32.39
N THR A 594 14.18 6.46 32.72
CA THR A 594 13.08 6.03 33.58
C THR A 594 13.48 6.15 35.04
N THR A 595 12.57 6.63 35.88
CA THR A 595 12.72 6.72 37.34
C THR A 595 12.33 5.42 38.02
N THR A 596 11.43 4.67 37.40
CA THR A 596 10.97 3.32 37.83
C THR A 596 11.31 2.31 36.76
N PRO A 597 11.54 1.03 37.10
CA PRO A 597 11.67 -0.01 36.11
C PRO A 597 10.43 -0.07 35.19
N ILE A 598 10.66 -0.33 33.92
CA ILE A 598 9.63 -0.54 32.91
C ILE A 598 9.76 -1.96 32.35
N ILE A 599 8.69 -2.53 31.79
CA ILE A 599 8.81 -3.80 31.06
C ILE A 599 9.77 -3.62 29.88
N ASN A 600 10.50 -4.68 29.49
CA ASN A 600 11.40 -4.66 28.33
C ASN A 600 10.60 -4.59 27.00
N PHE A 601 9.78 -3.57 26.87
CA PHE A 601 8.95 -3.29 25.71
C PHE A 601 8.81 -1.77 25.59
N TYR A 602 9.49 -1.16 24.61
CA TYR A 602 9.56 0.30 24.48
C TYR A 602 9.51 0.74 23.02
N ALA A 603 8.81 1.85 22.78
CA ALA A 603 8.64 2.47 21.47
C ALA A 603 9.69 3.55 21.23
N ILE A 604 10.06 3.72 19.98
CA ILE A 604 10.87 4.82 19.45
C ILE A 604 10.06 5.53 18.37
N VAL A 605 9.82 6.83 18.56
CA VAL A 605 9.03 7.63 17.62
C VAL A 605 9.78 8.92 17.28
N SER A 606 9.69 9.39 16.03
CA SER A 606 10.28 10.68 15.62
C SER A 606 9.49 11.29 14.48
N ALA A 607 9.02 12.54 14.68
CA ALA A 607 8.35 13.32 13.64
C ALA A 607 8.39 14.83 13.92
N ASP A 608 7.92 15.62 12.93
CA ASP A 608 7.60 17.04 13.09
C ASP A 608 6.20 17.15 13.70
N TYR A 609 6.14 17.46 15.01
CA TYR A 609 4.93 17.46 15.79
C TYR A 609 4.49 18.84 16.24
N GLU A 610 3.18 19.09 16.26
CA GLU A 610 2.54 19.99 17.21
C GLU A 610 2.29 19.26 18.53
N ILE A 611 2.27 20.00 19.65
CA ILE A 611 2.22 19.42 20.99
C ILE A 611 1.13 20.09 21.80
N LYS A 612 0.19 19.31 22.33
CA LYS A 612 -0.74 19.71 23.39
C LYS A 612 -0.21 19.21 24.71
N LYS A 613 -0.05 20.11 25.68
CA LYS A 613 0.42 19.79 27.04
C LYS A 613 -0.65 20.08 28.05
N ASP A 614 -0.71 19.25 29.09
CA ASP A 614 -1.55 19.44 30.26
C ASP A 614 -0.91 18.68 31.45
N LYS A 615 -1.52 18.78 32.61
CA LYS A 615 -1.10 18.09 33.84
C LYS A 615 -2.28 17.38 34.49
N TRP A 616 -1.98 16.22 35.04
CA TRP A 616 -2.94 15.54 35.89
C TRP A 616 -2.41 15.46 37.30
N MET A 617 -3.29 15.78 38.28
CA MET A 617 -3.03 15.68 39.71
C MET A 617 -4.17 14.89 40.35
N THR A 618 -3.84 13.93 41.16
CA THR A 618 -4.86 13.20 41.90
C THR A 618 -5.18 13.89 43.21
N ASN A 619 -6.45 13.84 43.61
CA ASN A 619 -6.91 14.29 44.91
C ASN A 619 -6.63 13.27 46.05
N ASN A 620 -6.00 12.15 45.72
CA ASN A 620 -5.73 11.07 46.66
C ASN A 620 -4.51 11.42 47.53
N LYS A 621 -4.67 11.34 48.87
CA LYS A 621 -3.62 11.64 49.83
C LYS A 621 -2.38 10.76 49.58
N GLY A 622 -1.32 11.37 49.08
CA GLY A 622 -0.02 10.68 48.85
C GLY A 622 0.67 10.89 47.52
N ILE A 623 0.03 11.50 46.53
CA ILE A 623 0.69 11.91 45.28
C ILE A 623 0.94 13.43 45.37
N THR A 624 2.19 13.81 45.48
CA THR A 624 2.61 15.22 45.65
C THR A 624 3.08 15.85 44.33
N GLU A 625 3.34 15.04 43.29
CA GLU A 625 3.86 15.53 42.02
C GLU A 625 2.86 15.31 40.87
N PRO A 626 2.66 16.31 40.01
CA PRO A 626 1.78 16.21 38.88
C PRO A 626 2.39 15.27 37.81
N VAL A 627 1.53 14.50 37.12
CA VAL A 627 1.89 13.75 35.93
C VAL A 627 1.76 14.66 34.71
N ASP A 628 2.80 14.78 33.94
CA ASP A 628 2.80 15.53 32.67
C ASP A 628 2.06 14.76 31.60
N LEU A 629 1.04 15.38 30.98
CA LEU A 629 0.26 14.82 29.88
C LEU A 629 0.63 15.55 28.59
N GLU A 630 1.01 14.78 27.57
CA GLU A 630 1.43 15.34 26.28
C GLU A 630 0.81 14.56 25.13
N ILE A 631 0.24 15.26 24.15
CA ILE A 631 -0.21 14.67 22.89
C ILE A 631 0.61 15.31 21.77
N TYR A 632 1.36 14.49 21.06
CA TYR A 632 2.17 14.83 19.91
C TYR A 632 1.41 14.43 18.65
N TYR A 633 1.08 15.40 17.79
CA TYR A 633 0.19 15.18 16.65
C TYR A 633 0.65 15.93 15.41
N GLN A 634 0.22 15.45 14.24
CA GLN A 634 0.46 16.08 12.94
C GLN A 634 -0.27 17.42 12.85
N LYS A 635 0.40 18.41 12.31
CA LYS A 635 -0.19 19.72 12.05
C LYS A 635 -1.47 19.57 11.21
N GLY A 636 -2.58 20.08 11.76
CA GLY A 636 -3.90 19.91 11.16
C GLY A 636 -4.78 18.82 11.79
N HIS A 637 -4.24 17.82 12.47
CA HIS A 637 -4.99 16.72 13.11
C HIS A 637 -5.45 17.06 14.53
N LYS A 638 -6.08 18.20 14.72
CA LYS A 638 -6.44 18.73 16.04
C LYS A 638 -7.90 18.50 16.45
N TYR A 639 -8.65 17.75 15.67
CA TYR A 639 -10.09 17.61 15.87
C TYR A 639 -10.46 16.97 17.22
N ASN A 640 -9.77 15.92 17.64
CA ASN A 640 -10.08 15.13 18.84
C ASN A 640 -9.07 15.26 19.98
N ILE A 641 -8.11 16.16 19.88
CA ILE A 641 -7.04 16.33 20.89
C ILE A 641 -7.60 16.60 22.28
N ASP A 642 -8.60 17.45 22.41
CA ASP A 642 -9.23 17.75 23.70
C ASP A 642 -10.06 16.58 24.24
N ARG A 643 -10.66 15.73 23.38
CA ARG A 643 -11.33 14.48 23.77
C ARG A 643 -10.32 13.47 24.32
N MET A 644 -9.21 13.26 23.59
CA MET A 644 -8.13 12.37 24.02
C MET A 644 -7.51 12.84 25.35
N MET A 645 -7.28 14.14 25.52
CA MET A 645 -6.76 14.72 26.77
C MET A 645 -7.74 14.51 27.96
N ARG A 646 -9.04 14.69 27.74
CA ARG A 646 -10.08 14.38 28.74
C ARG A 646 -10.07 12.90 29.09
N SER A 647 -9.94 12.03 28.11
CA SER A 647 -9.87 10.58 28.29
C SER A 647 -8.66 10.17 29.12
N MET A 648 -7.47 10.72 28.82
CA MET A 648 -6.26 10.48 29.63
C MET A 648 -6.50 10.81 31.09
N LYS A 649 -7.04 12.00 31.40
CA LYS A 649 -7.32 12.45 32.78
C LYS A 649 -8.35 11.57 33.49
N ALA A 650 -9.49 11.31 32.85
CA ALA A 650 -10.56 10.50 33.40
C ALA A 650 -10.10 9.04 33.66
N SER A 651 -9.30 8.49 32.76
CA SER A 651 -8.73 7.14 32.91
C SER A 651 -7.72 7.08 34.04
N LEU A 652 -6.82 8.06 34.16
CA LEU A 652 -5.87 8.16 35.26
C LEU A 652 -6.59 8.29 36.62
N ASP A 653 -7.66 9.11 36.69
CA ASP A 653 -8.51 9.22 37.88
C ASP A 653 -9.16 7.88 38.23
N TYR A 654 -9.80 7.23 37.24
CA TYR A 654 -10.52 5.99 37.48
C TYR A 654 -9.57 4.84 37.90
N TYR A 655 -8.49 4.62 37.15
CA TYR A 655 -7.59 3.50 37.42
C TYR A 655 -6.76 3.72 38.70
N SER A 656 -6.31 4.95 38.95
CA SER A 656 -5.56 5.26 40.18
C SER A 656 -6.41 5.15 41.43
N ASN A 657 -7.72 5.43 41.36
CA ASN A 657 -8.61 5.29 42.51
C ASN A 657 -9.10 3.89 42.77
N ASN A 658 -9.24 3.05 41.71
CA ASN A 658 -9.85 1.73 41.84
C ASN A 658 -8.84 0.60 41.89
N PHE A 659 -7.60 0.79 41.41
CA PHE A 659 -6.58 -0.28 41.34
C PHE A 659 -5.32 0.12 42.12
N SER A 660 -4.42 0.89 41.49
CA SER A 660 -3.15 1.29 42.08
C SER A 660 -2.69 2.62 41.53
N ARG A 661 -1.75 3.27 42.25
CA ARG A 661 -1.16 4.54 41.79
C ARG A 661 -0.54 4.38 40.39
N TYR A 662 -0.70 5.42 39.51
CA TYR A 662 0.04 5.52 38.27
C TYR A 662 1.55 5.60 38.56
N GLN A 663 2.32 4.84 37.83
CA GLN A 663 3.72 4.54 38.19
C GLN A 663 4.75 5.48 37.53
N TYR A 664 4.34 6.27 36.53
CA TYR A 664 5.25 7.15 35.78
C TYR A 664 4.93 8.61 36.07
N GLN A 665 5.88 9.53 35.77
CA GLN A 665 5.70 10.97 35.94
C GLN A 665 5.18 11.66 34.66
N GLN A 666 5.02 10.91 33.57
CA GLN A 666 4.51 11.39 32.29
C GLN A 666 3.62 10.35 31.61
N LEU A 667 2.70 10.83 30.77
CA LEU A 667 1.93 10.00 29.84
C LEU A 667 1.84 10.72 28.51
N ARG A 668 2.27 10.07 27.41
CA ARG A 668 2.35 10.67 26.08
C ARG A 668 1.56 9.86 25.07
N ILE A 669 0.76 10.54 24.24
CA ILE A 669 0.21 10.01 22.99
C ILE A 669 1.07 10.57 21.86
N MET A 670 1.44 9.73 20.90
CA MET A 670 2.31 10.10 19.80
C MET A 670 1.72 9.56 18.49
N GLU A 671 1.33 10.48 17.61
CA GLU A 671 0.79 10.11 16.30
C GLU A 671 1.87 9.51 15.40
N PHE A 672 1.52 8.50 14.62
CA PHE A 672 2.36 7.91 13.60
C PHE A 672 1.58 7.65 12.30
N PRO A 673 2.27 7.55 11.13
CA PRO A 673 1.64 7.37 9.83
C PRO A 673 0.75 6.12 9.74
N ARG A 674 -0.33 6.22 9.01
CA ARG A 674 -1.33 5.17 8.79
C ARG A 674 -0.84 3.94 7.99
N TYR A 675 0.44 3.72 7.88
CA TYR A 675 1.01 2.48 7.33
C TYR A 675 0.68 1.26 8.20
N ALA A 676 0.29 1.52 9.46
CA ALA A 676 -0.38 0.58 10.34
C ALA A 676 -1.58 1.28 11.01
N THR A 677 -2.66 0.53 11.29
CA THR A 677 -3.95 1.05 11.77
C THR A 677 -4.24 0.52 13.16
N PHE A 678 -3.42 0.90 14.15
CA PHE A 678 -3.59 0.53 15.55
C PHE A 678 -3.15 1.66 16.49
N ALA A 679 -3.56 1.56 17.74
CA ALA A 679 -2.91 2.21 18.87
C ALA A 679 -2.27 1.11 19.73
N GLN A 680 -1.17 1.42 20.40
CA GLN A 680 -0.48 0.46 21.27
C GLN A 680 0.15 1.15 22.46
N SER A 681 -0.10 0.59 23.64
CA SER A 681 0.45 1.10 24.87
C SER A 681 1.85 0.53 25.13
N PHE A 682 2.77 1.44 25.44
CA PHE A 682 4.10 1.16 25.98
C PHE A 682 4.26 1.93 27.29
N PRO A 683 5.25 1.64 28.13
CA PRO A 683 5.44 2.33 29.41
C PRO A 683 5.44 3.85 29.27
N GLY A 684 4.39 4.50 29.77
CA GLY A 684 4.20 5.97 29.73
C GLY A 684 4.10 6.58 28.33
N THR A 685 4.01 5.78 27.26
CA THR A 685 3.97 6.24 25.86
C THR A 685 2.96 5.42 25.06
N ILE A 686 2.15 6.08 24.24
CA ILE A 686 1.09 5.47 23.44
C ILE A 686 1.24 5.94 21.99
N PRO A 687 2.00 5.23 21.13
CA PRO A 687 1.91 5.42 19.70
C PRO A 687 0.48 5.16 19.20
N PHE A 688 -0.02 6.08 18.37
CA PHE A 688 -1.40 6.10 17.95
C PHE A 688 -1.46 6.42 16.44
N SER A 689 -2.06 5.55 15.65
CA SER A 689 -2.16 5.77 14.20
C SER A 689 -2.99 7.00 13.87
N GLU A 690 -2.54 7.80 12.89
CA GLU A 690 -3.29 8.95 12.38
C GLU A 690 -4.71 8.58 11.89
N SER A 691 -4.95 7.33 11.50
CA SER A 691 -6.22 6.86 10.93
C SER A 691 -7.29 6.52 11.96
N ILE A 692 -7.01 6.47 13.27
CA ILE A 692 -7.95 5.93 14.25
C ILE A 692 -8.67 7.02 15.03
N GLY A 693 -7.98 7.91 15.71
CA GLY A 693 -8.61 8.84 16.65
C GLY A 693 -8.58 10.30 16.22
N PHE A 694 -7.54 10.67 15.48
CA PHE A 694 -7.26 12.08 15.19
C PHE A 694 -8.25 12.70 14.20
N VAL A 695 -8.78 11.92 13.26
CA VAL A 695 -9.61 12.38 12.12
C VAL A 695 -11.09 11.94 12.21
N LEU A 696 -11.54 11.40 13.35
CA LEU A 696 -12.94 11.05 13.55
C LEU A 696 -13.81 12.29 13.71
N ASP A 697 -14.97 12.29 13.03
CA ASP A 697 -16.01 13.34 13.14
C ASP A 697 -17.15 12.83 14.04
N ILE A 698 -17.00 13.04 15.34
CA ILE A 698 -17.83 12.44 16.37
C ILE A 698 -18.99 13.38 16.74
N ASP A 699 -20.23 12.95 16.48
CA ASP A 699 -21.44 13.58 16.96
C ASP A 699 -21.76 13.08 18.38
N ASP A 700 -21.58 13.95 19.38
CA ASP A 700 -21.77 13.60 20.81
C ASP A 700 -23.18 13.07 21.16
N GLU A 701 -24.19 13.34 20.32
CA GLU A 701 -25.57 12.89 20.56
C GLU A 701 -25.87 11.50 19.95
N LYS A 702 -25.12 11.08 18.94
CA LYS A 702 -25.40 9.87 18.15
C LYS A 702 -24.31 8.81 18.23
N ASP A 703 -23.06 9.24 18.35
CA ASP A 703 -21.92 8.36 18.20
C ASP A 703 -21.32 7.94 19.54
N VAL A 704 -20.70 6.77 19.55
CA VAL A 704 -19.78 6.40 20.62
C VAL A 704 -18.50 7.24 20.46
N ASP A 705 -18.08 7.92 21.53
CA ASP A 705 -16.80 8.68 21.51
C ASP A 705 -15.61 7.72 21.40
N MET A 706 -15.33 7.27 20.18
CA MET A 706 -14.27 6.30 19.89
C MET A 706 -12.88 6.87 20.15
N ALA A 707 -12.68 8.18 20.02
CA ALA A 707 -11.39 8.80 20.36
C ALA A 707 -11.15 8.72 21.87
N PHE A 708 -12.20 8.96 22.68
CA PHE A 708 -12.15 8.76 24.12
C PHE A 708 -11.96 7.28 24.47
N TYR A 709 -12.74 6.39 23.87
CA TYR A 709 -12.74 4.96 24.17
C TYR A 709 -11.37 4.31 23.91
N VAL A 710 -10.80 4.49 22.72
CA VAL A 710 -9.50 3.90 22.38
C VAL A 710 -8.39 4.49 23.27
N THR A 711 -8.43 5.80 23.54
CA THR A 711 -7.49 6.42 24.47
C THR A 711 -7.60 5.81 25.88
N ALA A 712 -8.81 5.61 26.40
CA ALA A 712 -9.03 4.99 27.71
C ALA A 712 -8.56 3.53 27.75
N HIS A 713 -8.76 2.79 26.65
CA HIS A 713 -8.27 1.42 26.48
C HIS A 713 -6.74 1.37 26.57
N GLU A 714 -6.05 2.23 25.84
CA GLU A 714 -4.59 2.28 25.85
C GLU A 714 -4.03 2.76 27.21
N VAL A 715 -4.72 3.68 27.86
CA VAL A 715 -4.34 4.09 29.23
C VAL A 715 -4.55 2.94 30.21
N ALA A 716 -5.57 2.09 30.05
CA ALA A 716 -5.79 0.91 30.90
C ALA A 716 -4.58 -0.04 30.88
N HIS A 717 -3.92 -0.17 29.76
CA HIS A 717 -2.72 -1.00 29.63
C HIS A 717 -1.55 -0.51 30.48
N GLN A 718 -1.56 0.72 30.96
CA GLN A 718 -0.54 1.18 31.92
C GLN A 718 -0.65 0.45 33.28
N TRP A 719 -1.80 -0.18 33.56
CA TRP A 719 -2.03 -1.08 34.69
C TRP A 719 -2.04 -2.54 34.22
N PHE A 720 -2.92 -2.88 33.27
CA PHE A 720 -3.09 -4.24 32.76
C PHE A 720 -2.08 -4.48 31.64
N ALA A 721 -1.01 -5.11 31.93
CA ALA A 721 0.20 -5.46 31.21
C ALA A 721 1.48 -4.73 31.66
N MET A 722 1.37 -3.52 32.30
CA MET A 722 2.56 -2.77 32.73
C MET A 722 2.80 -2.89 34.25
N GLN A 723 1.75 -3.06 35.06
CA GLN A 723 1.86 -3.30 36.50
C GLN A 723 1.45 -4.74 36.87
N VAL A 724 0.44 -5.25 36.21
CA VAL A 724 -0.06 -6.62 36.40
C VAL A 724 0.05 -7.35 35.06
N GLU A 725 0.95 -8.31 34.98
CA GLU A 725 1.05 -9.19 33.83
C GLU A 725 0.00 -10.29 33.95
N ALA A 726 -0.75 -10.53 32.86
CA ALA A 726 -1.77 -11.55 32.75
C ALA A 726 -1.32 -12.70 31.87
#